data_849f270217a8085dc1aae455414815c0
#
_entry.id   849f270217a8085dc1aae455414815c0
#
_cell.length_a   1.000
_cell.length_b   1.000
_cell.length_c   1.000
_cell.angle_alpha   90.00
_cell.angle_beta   90.00
_cell.angle_gamma   90.00
#
_symmetry.space_group_name_H-M   'P 1'
#
loop_
_entity.id
_entity.type
_entity.pdbx_description
1 polymer ?
#
loop_
_entity_poly.entity_id
_entity_poly.type
_entity_poly.pdbx_seq_one_letter_code
_entity_poly.pdbx_strand_id
1 'polypeptide(L)'
;MTDLLERGAVLQDLADCLEQAGQGHGQLVLLRGEAGIGKTAVVRRFAEEQDGTERARVLLGACDPLSAPRPLAPLTDIAPLLGPPVTQALEAGLRRHSDPGGIFGGVLAALGGQAGERPTLLVIEDLNWADQATLDLVCFLARRIDRMPLMLLATYRDDEIGPTHPLAVVLGDLASSRAVHRCTLGPLSRRAVADLTAAAGHPVDAHELFGKTRGNPFYVTEVLAARGRGVPTTVREAVMGRIARLPEPARETAETVAVIGPRATEPLIAAVSADAAAGLADCLASGVLCTDGPVLCFRNELARLAVWESLPVYRRARLHARVLSAMRSGPVDPGDLARLAFHAEQAGDEAALAEYAPRAASYAAALGSHREAAALYGSAVRNPAAAPPARRVELLEAQSHESYVTGNLPEAIAAGDEAVRLRHEQGDRRGEAEGLRRLSHMHWLAVRTTEAWRTGLDAVHVLERGGSTRELAWAYANLAQLACLGYDSATTADYARKAAELGTGLGEPALKTHARVHEALVDVTCHGQDWPGFEDAWHAAMAEEDLADDAGMLGAVACCTAAFHHDLPRLDRLTVRTCVYCREHELPMFLVLALGAAGLGMLHRGQWGRAAEQAGEVLDRNPQPLHRLLPLVTSALVRARRGEPGVWPLLDEALSYGEEEGLFLAGPVWAARAEAAWLEGNDSLAVAEAEHGLKAVTMDSDPWLVGGMLRWSRLAGGMPSQTRAAAPYALELAGRWPEAVRVWEELGCPYDAALTGLGGDVPAMRRALETFRSLGARPAADRTWERLRAAGVRRTPHGRRASTWANPYGLTKREREVQRLLCEGLTNRQIATRLYITPKTAAHHVAAVLAKLGVHTRQEAAVPLDDEPSWQVGT
;
A
#
# COMPACT_ATOMS: atom_id res chain seq x y z
N MET A 1 -10.10 -0.47 -42.48
CA MET A 1 -10.24 -0.41 -40.98
C MET A 1 -11.46 -1.23 -40.62
N THR A 2 -11.28 -2.36 -39.97
CA THR A 2 -12.41 -3.23 -39.55
C THR A 2 -13.05 -2.57 -38.32
N ASP A 3 -14.37 -2.29 -38.40
CA ASP A 3 -15.13 -1.77 -37.24
C ASP A 3 -14.96 -2.72 -36.04
N LEU A 4 -14.71 -2.13 -34.87
CA LEU A 4 -14.61 -2.88 -33.63
C LEU A 4 -16.00 -3.33 -33.18
N LEU A 5 -16.28 -4.62 -33.32
CA LEU A 5 -17.60 -5.18 -32.98
C LEU A 5 -17.85 -5.13 -31.46
N GLU A 6 -19.05 -4.67 -31.10
CA GLU A 6 -19.52 -4.61 -29.69
C GLU A 6 -18.65 -3.77 -28.73
N ARG A 7 -17.95 -2.75 -29.25
CA ARG A 7 -17.11 -1.85 -28.45
C ARG A 7 -17.65 -0.40 -28.37
N GLY A 8 -18.78 -0.13 -29.05
CA GLY A 8 -19.35 1.21 -29.11
C GLY A 8 -19.67 1.82 -27.73
N ALA A 9 -20.21 1.02 -26.80
CA ALA A 9 -20.53 1.50 -25.45
C ALA A 9 -19.26 1.95 -24.69
N VAL A 10 -18.21 1.14 -24.74
CA VAL A 10 -16.93 1.49 -24.06
C VAL A 10 -16.29 2.71 -24.71
N LEU A 11 -16.31 2.82 -26.05
CA LEU A 11 -15.79 4.02 -26.73
C LEU A 11 -16.59 5.28 -26.37
N GLN A 12 -17.91 5.15 -26.16
CA GLN A 12 -18.74 6.26 -25.69
C GLN A 12 -18.40 6.64 -24.24
N ASP A 13 -18.27 5.67 -23.32
CA ASP A 13 -17.87 5.91 -21.94
C ASP A 13 -16.51 6.65 -21.87
N LEU A 14 -15.55 6.25 -22.73
CA LEU A 14 -14.24 6.92 -22.83
C LEU A 14 -14.38 8.36 -23.35
N ALA A 15 -15.26 8.58 -24.32
CA ALA A 15 -15.52 9.91 -24.86
C ALA A 15 -16.17 10.83 -23.81
N ASP A 16 -17.12 10.31 -23.05
CA ASP A 16 -17.78 11.06 -21.96
C ASP A 16 -16.78 11.45 -20.86
N CYS A 17 -15.87 10.54 -20.48
CA CYS A 17 -14.78 10.84 -19.54
C CYS A 17 -13.81 11.92 -20.07
N LEU A 18 -13.48 11.88 -21.35
CA LEU A 18 -12.61 12.89 -21.98
C LEU A 18 -13.31 14.27 -22.04
N GLU A 19 -14.61 14.29 -22.31
CA GLU A 19 -15.39 15.52 -22.28
C GLU A 19 -15.43 16.15 -20.88
N GLN A 20 -15.62 15.33 -19.83
CA GLN A 20 -15.54 15.79 -18.43
C GLN A 20 -14.15 16.37 -18.12
N ALA A 21 -13.09 15.70 -18.57
CA ALA A 21 -11.72 16.20 -18.43
C ALA A 21 -11.56 17.55 -19.14
N GLY A 22 -12.13 17.74 -20.33
CA GLY A 22 -12.15 19.01 -21.06
C GLY A 22 -12.87 20.14 -20.32
N GLN A 23 -13.82 19.81 -19.46
CA GLN A 23 -14.52 20.75 -18.58
C GLN A 23 -13.73 21.06 -17.29
N GLY A 24 -12.52 20.52 -17.12
CA GLY A 24 -11.67 20.70 -15.95
C GLY A 24 -11.93 19.69 -14.83
N HIS A 25 -12.70 18.62 -15.10
CA HIS A 25 -12.94 17.49 -14.21
C HIS A 25 -12.13 16.28 -14.68
N GLY A 26 -10.84 16.27 -14.36
CA GLY A 26 -9.93 15.22 -14.81
C GLY A 26 -10.34 13.83 -14.33
N GLN A 27 -10.06 12.82 -15.16
CA GLN A 27 -10.51 11.44 -14.97
C GLN A 27 -9.36 10.46 -15.10
N LEU A 28 -9.28 9.46 -14.19
CA LEU A 28 -8.49 8.24 -14.37
C LEU A 28 -9.42 7.12 -14.82
N VAL A 29 -9.22 6.62 -16.01
CA VAL A 29 -9.98 5.47 -16.53
C VAL A 29 -9.12 4.22 -16.50
N LEU A 30 -9.58 3.18 -15.79
CA LEU A 30 -8.94 1.88 -15.67
C LEU A 30 -9.69 0.87 -16.56
N LEU A 31 -9.14 0.56 -17.73
CA LEU A 31 -9.71 -0.39 -18.69
C LEU A 31 -9.12 -1.79 -18.44
N ARG A 32 -9.94 -2.67 -17.87
CA ARG A 32 -9.54 -4.05 -17.54
C ARG A 32 -10.15 -5.10 -18.45
N GLY A 33 -9.54 -6.27 -18.49
CA GLY A 33 -10.05 -7.47 -19.17
C GLY A 33 -8.93 -8.46 -19.47
N GLU A 34 -9.33 -9.69 -19.82
CA GLU A 34 -8.41 -10.79 -20.11
C GLU A 34 -7.41 -10.49 -21.23
N ALA A 35 -6.33 -11.28 -21.28
CA ALA A 35 -5.38 -11.24 -22.40
C ALA A 35 -6.07 -11.52 -23.73
N GLY A 36 -5.79 -10.72 -24.78
CA GLY A 36 -6.39 -10.90 -26.09
C GLY A 36 -7.82 -10.40 -26.28
N ILE A 37 -8.44 -9.78 -25.25
CA ILE A 37 -9.83 -9.29 -25.29
C ILE A 37 -10.01 -8.04 -26.17
N GLY A 38 -8.92 -7.40 -26.58
CA GLY A 38 -8.92 -6.24 -27.48
C GLY A 38 -8.78 -4.88 -26.83
N LYS A 39 -8.20 -4.78 -25.62
CA LYS A 39 -7.93 -3.50 -24.91
C LYS A 39 -7.15 -2.52 -25.76
N THR A 40 -5.97 -2.93 -26.24
CA THR A 40 -5.11 -2.11 -27.12
C THR A 40 -5.82 -1.66 -28.39
N ALA A 41 -6.69 -2.52 -28.99
CA ALA A 41 -7.46 -2.14 -30.18
C ALA A 41 -8.48 -1.02 -29.88
N VAL A 42 -9.14 -1.07 -28.72
CA VAL A 42 -10.06 0.00 -28.25
C VAL A 42 -9.30 1.28 -27.98
N VAL A 43 -8.17 1.19 -27.26
CA VAL A 43 -7.32 2.35 -26.92
C VAL A 43 -6.80 3.05 -28.17
N ARG A 44 -6.24 2.29 -29.11
CA ARG A 44 -5.72 2.84 -30.38
C ARG A 44 -6.81 3.51 -31.20
N ARG A 45 -7.97 2.82 -31.35
CA ARG A 45 -9.11 3.40 -32.06
C ARG A 45 -9.57 4.70 -31.42
N PHE A 46 -9.69 4.74 -30.10
CA PHE A 46 -10.07 5.94 -29.38
C PHE A 46 -9.05 7.07 -29.55
N ALA A 47 -7.76 6.76 -29.38
CA ALA A 47 -6.68 7.72 -29.52
C ALA A 47 -6.60 8.32 -30.94
N GLU A 48 -6.70 7.48 -32.01
CA GLU A 48 -6.73 7.90 -33.40
C GLU A 48 -7.90 8.85 -33.68
N GLU A 49 -9.09 8.56 -33.12
CA GLU A 49 -10.28 9.41 -33.30
C GLU A 49 -10.10 10.78 -32.62
N GLN A 50 -9.47 10.83 -31.43
CA GLN A 50 -9.27 12.09 -30.71
C GLN A 50 -8.15 12.96 -31.36
N ASP A 51 -7.07 12.33 -31.80
CA ASP A 51 -5.95 13.01 -32.50
C ASP A 51 -6.41 13.52 -33.88
N GLY A 52 -7.03 12.65 -34.68
CA GLY A 52 -7.51 12.99 -36.03
C GLY A 52 -8.60 14.05 -36.08
N THR A 53 -9.36 14.23 -35.01
CA THR A 53 -10.37 15.30 -34.86
C THR A 53 -9.84 16.52 -34.10
N GLU A 54 -8.58 16.50 -33.70
CA GLU A 54 -7.93 17.54 -32.90
C GLU A 54 -8.69 17.86 -31.58
N ARG A 55 -9.44 16.92 -31.01
CA ARG A 55 -10.24 17.11 -29.80
C ARG A 55 -9.39 17.02 -28.52
N ALA A 56 -8.30 16.27 -28.55
CA ALA A 56 -7.40 16.12 -27.43
C ALA A 56 -5.93 16.08 -27.89
N ARG A 57 -5.02 16.44 -26.99
CA ARG A 57 -3.60 16.13 -27.13
C ARG A 57 -3.36 14.69 -26.67
N VAL A 58 -2.94 13.81 -27.54
CA VAL A 58 -2.75 12.39 -27.23
C VAL A 58 -1.28 12.11 -26.91
N LEU A 59 -1.05 11.45 -25.76
CA LEU A 59 0.25 10.98 -25.29
C LEU A 59 0.13 9.48 -25.01
N LEU A 60 0.96 8.66 -25.69
CA LEU A 60 0.90 7.20 -25.59
C LEU A 60 2.20 6.66 -25.02
N GLY A 61 2.13 5.93 -23.91
CA GLY A 61 3.22 5.18 -23.32
C GLY A 61 2.78 3.76 -22.97
N ALA A 62 3.71 2.83 -22.95
CA ALA A 62 3.44 1.43 -22.63
C ALA A 62 4.47 0.86 -21.66
N CYS A 63 4.01 -0.08 -20.80
CA CYS A 63 4.89 -0.84 -19.93
C CYS A 63 5.51 -2.02 -20.71
N ASP A 64 6.76 -2.36 -20.40
CA ASP A 64 7.49 -3.43 -21.10
C ASP A 64 7.27 -4.78 -20.40
N PRO A 65 6.93 -5.86 -21.13
CA PRO A 65 6.73 -7.19 -20.56
C PRO A 65 8.09 -7.89 -20.30
N LEU A 66 8.90 -7.31 -19.45
CA LEU A 66 10.21 -7.81 -19.04
C LEU A 66 10.20 -8.22 -17.57
N SER A 67 11.05 -9.15 -17.17
CA SER A 67 11.24 -9.53 -15.75
C SER A 67 11.79 -8.38 -14.91
N ALA A 68 12.55 -7.47 -15.53
CA ALA A 68 12.94 -6.19 -14.98
C ALA A 68 12.57 -5.11 -16.01
N PRO A 69 11.39 -4.48 -15.90
CA PRO A 69 10.95 -3.45 -16.84
C PRO A 69 11.85 -2.20 -16.74
N ARG A 70 11.84 -1.41 -17.81
CA ARG A 70 12.55 -0.12 -17.80
C ARG A 70 11.88 0.82 -16.82
N PRO A 71 12.66 1.46 -15.93
CA PRO A 71 12.11 2.45 -15.01
C PRO A 71 11.39 3.58 -15.73
N LEU A 72 10.17 3.91 -15.30
CA LEU A 72 9.33 4.96 -15.90
C LEU A 72 9.21 4.82 -17.44
N ALA A 73 9.14 3.58 -17.95
CA ALA A 73 9.09 3.32 -19.40
C ALA A 73 8.04 4.16 -20.14
N PRO A 74 6.75 4.23 -19.69
CA PRO A 74 5.74 5.05 -20.34
C PRO A 74 6.07 6.55 -20.31
N LEU A 75 6.66 7.04 -19.23
CA LEU A 75 7.08 8.43 -19.12
C LEU A 75 8.25 8.75 -20.06
N THR A 76 9.22 7.87 -20.14
CA THR A 76 10.38 8.02 -21.05
C THR A 76 9.93 8.10 -22.51
N ASP A 77 8.90 7.32 -22.89
CA ASP A 77 8.36 7.32 -24.26
C ASP A 77 7.69 8.65 -24.61
N ILE A 78 7.01 9.31 -23.65
CA ILE A 78 6.28 10.58 -23.87
C ILE A 78 7.09 11.82 -23.48
N ALA A 79 8.21 11.72 -22.78
CA ALA A 79 8.99 12.85 -22.29
C ALA A 79 9.40 13.86 -23.40
N PRO A 80 9.79 13.43 -24.61
CA PRO A 80 10.08 14.36 -25.70
C PRO A 80 8.87 15.22 -26.11
N LEU A 81 7.65 14.68 -25.95
CA LEU A 81 6.39 15.39 -26.23
C LEU A 81 5.97 16.32 -25.10
N LEU A 82 6.44 16.08 -23.88
CA LEU A 82 6.18 16.92 -22.70
C LEU A 82 7.13 18.12 -22.60
N GLY A 83 8.25 18.06 -23.31
CA GLY A 83 9.20 19.15 -23.44
C GLY A 83 10.36 19.14 -22.44
N PRO A 84 11.27 20.16 -22.54
CA PRO A 84 12.53 20.19 -21.82
C PRO A 84 12.46 20.04 -20.29
N PRO A 85 11.45 20.57 -19.57
CA PRO A 85 11.40 20.43 -18.13
C PRO A 85 11.33 18.96 -17.66
N VAL A 86 10.58 18.10 -18.38
CA VAL A 86 10.43 16.67 -18.02
C VAL A 86 11.68 15.89 -18.40
N THR A 87 12.24 16.13 -19.60
CA THR A 87 13.49 15.49 -20.03
C THR A 87 14.66 15.87 -19.13
N GLN A 88 14.76 17.15 -18.73
CA GLN A 88 15.77 17.62 -17.78
C GLN A 88 15.58 17.04 -16.38
N ALA A 89 14.34 16.90 -15.90
CA ALA A 89 14.05 16.29 -14.61
C ALA A 89 14.45 14.79 -14.58
N LEU A 90 14.16 14.05 -15.66
CA LEU A 90 14.61 12.66 -15.82
C LEU A 90 16.14 12.58 -15.84
N GLU A 91 16.83 13.46 -16.60
CA GLU A 91 18.28 13.51 -16.63
C GLU A 91 18.90 13.98 -15.29
N ALA A 92 18.24 14.87 -14.55
CA ALA A 92 18.70 15.34 -13.24
C ALA A 92 18.54 14.25 -12.17
N GLY A 93 17.44 13.48 -12.21
CA GLY A 93 17.25 12.31 -11.36
C GLY A 93 18.42 11.32 -11.49
N LEU A 94 18.89 11.11 -12.71
CA LEU A 94 20.04 10.26 -13.00
C LEU A 94 21.37 10.76 -12.43
N ARG A 95 21.54 12.10 -12.25
CA ARG A 95 22.82 12.67 -11.79
C ARG A 95 22.93 12.81 -10.28
N ARG A 96 21.82 12.84 -9.54
CA ARG A 96 21.80 13.25 -8.13
C ARG A 96 21.27 12.20 -7.16
N HIS A 97 20.82 10.99 -7.56
CA HIS A 97 20.01 10.10 -6.74
C HIS A 97 18.85 10.88 -6.09
N SER A 98 18.13 11.67 -6.91
CA SER A 98 17.25 12.74 -6.45
C SER A 98 15.81 12.31 -6.45
N ASP A 99 15.10 12.77 -5.45
CA ASP A 99 13.67 12.86 -5.21
C ASP A 99 12.79 12.60 -6.46
N PRO A 100 12.14 11.45 -6.58
CA PRO A 100 11.11 11.18 -7.61
C PRO A 100 9.99 12.23 -7.60
N GLY A 101 9.74 12.89 -6.47
CA GLY A 101 8.79 14.00 -6.35
C GLY A 101 9.10 15.16 -7.29
N GLY A 102 10.38 15.42 -7.55
CA GLY A 102 10.82 16.43 -8.53
C GLY A 102 10.44 16.06 -9.96
N ILE A 103 10.59 14.77 -10.34
CA ILE A 103 10.19 14.25 -11.66
C ILE A 103 8.67 14.31 -11.79
N PHE A 104 7.93 13.82 -10.80
CA PHE A 104 6.46 13.79 -10.81
C PHE A 104 5.85 15.20 -10.80
N GLY A 105 6.45 16.14 -10.05
CA GLY A 105 6.08 17.54 -10.07
C GLY A 105 6.29 18.20 -11.44
N GLY A 106 7.41 17.90 -12.10
CA GLY A 106 7.70 18.33 -13.47
C GLY A 106 6.69 17.80 -14.49
N VAL A 107 6.31 16.52 -14.37
CA VAL A 107 5.27 15.90 -15.22
C VAL A 107 3.91 16.56 -14.99
N LEU A 108 3.52 16.76 -13.73
CA LEU A 108 2.26 17.42 -13.39
C LEU A 108 2.20 18.85 -13.95
N ALA A 109 3.29 19.61 -13.81
CA ALA A 109 3.39 20.97 -14.36
C ALA A 109 3.33 20.99 -15.89
N ALA A 110 3.99 20.04 -16.57
CA ALA A 110 3.97 19.92 -18.02
C ALA A 110 2.58 19.52 -18.56
N LEU A 111 1.86 18.68 -17.83
CA LEU A 111 0.49 18.29 -18.16
C LEU A 111 -0.52 19.43 -17.87
N GLY A 112 -0.31 20.20 -16.81
CA GLY A 112 -1.17 21.35 -16.45
C GLY A 112 -0.85 22.66 -17.17
N GLY A 113 0.42 22.95 -17.39
CA GLY A 113 0.87 24.24 -17.96
C GLY A 113 0.73 24.38 -19.48
N GLN A 114 0.58 23.29 -20.21
CA GLN A 114 0.32 23.26 -21.66
C GLN A 114 -1.15 23.01 -22.01
N ALA A 115 -2.02 23.09 -21.02
CA ALA A 115 -3.46 23.06 -21.21
C ALA A 115 -3.89 24.31 -22.00
N GLY A 116 -3.75 24.22 -23.33
CA GLY A 116 -4.43 25.09 -24.27
C GLY A 116 -5.95 24.82 -24.21
N GLU A 117 -6.69 25.20 -25.24
CA GLU A 117 -8.15 24.98 -25.33
C GLU A 117 -8.56 23.48 -25.37
N ARG A 118 -7.62 22.52 -25.33
CA ARG A 118 -7.86 21.08 -25.53
C ARG A 118 -7.39 20.25 -24.34
N PRO A 119 -8.16 19.24 -23.89
CA PRO A 119 -7.74 18.32 -22.85
C PRO A 119 -6.58 17.42 -23.32
N THR A 120 -5.81 16.92 -22.37
CA THR A 120 -4.77 15.91 -22.63
C THR A 120 -5.33 14.51 -22.36
N LEU A 121 -5.15 13.59 -23.32
CA LEU A 121 -5.33 12.17 -23.15
C LEU A 121 -3.97 11.50 -22.96
N LEU A 122 -3.65 11.13 -21.73
CA LEU A 122 -2.47 10.35 -21.39
C LEU A 122 -2.85 8.87 -21.30
N VAL A 123 -2.25 8.05 -22.14
CA VAL A 123 -2.47 6.60 -22.15
C VAL A 123 -1.25 5.89 -21.57
N ILE A 124 -1.49 4.93 -20.67
CA ILE A 124 -0.48 3.98 -20.17
C ILE A 124 -1.00 2.57 -20.39
N GLU A 125 -0.41 1.85 -21.35
CA GLU A 125 -0.82 0.48 -21.65
C GLU A 125 -0.11 -0.55 -20.78
N ASP A 126 -0.85 -1.62 -20.42
CA ASP A 126 -0.38 -2.84 -19.76
C ASP A 126 0.28 -2.58 -18.38
N LEU A 127 -0.43 -1.90 -17.47
CA LEU A 127 0.04 -1.63 -16.09
C LEU A 127 0.42 -2.89 -15.29
N ASN A 128 0.00 -4.07 -15.70
CA ASN A 128 0.44 -5.33 -15.08
C ASN A 128 1.96 -5.58 -15.25
N TRP A 129 2.63 -4.85 -16.13
CA TRP A 129 4.09 -4.89 -16.31
C TRP A 129 4.78 -3.60 -15.89
N ALA A 130 4.07 -2.73 -15.19
CA ALA A 130 4.64 -1.47 -14.73
C ALA A 130 5.70 -1.70 -13.63
N ASP A 131 6.80 -0.97 -13.73
CA ASP A 131 7.76 -0.82 -12.66
C ASP A 131 7.18 -0.01 -11.48
N GLN A 132 7.82 -0.05 -10.32
CA GLN A 132 7.32 0.62 -9.13
C GLN A 132 7.17 2.12 -9.34
N ALA A 133 8.15 2.79 -9.94
CA ALA A 133 8.10 4.24 -10.16
C ALA A 133 6.95 4.65 -11.11
N THR A 134 6.62 3.83 -12.10
CA THR A 134 5.44 4.05 -12.96
C THR A 134 4.14 3.92 -12.18
N LEU A 135 4.02 2.94 -11.29
CA LEU A 135 2.84 2.77 -10.42
C LEU A 135 2.67 3.97 -9.48
N ASP A 136 3.77 4.46 -8.90
CA ASP A 136 3.78 5.62 -8.01
C ASP A 136 3.40 6.90 -8.76
N LEU A 137 3.88 7.08 -10.00
CA LEU A 137 3.46 8.18 -10.88
C LEU A 137 1.94 8.14 -11.14
N VAL A 138 1.37 6.97 -11.43
CA VAL A 138 -0.08 6.81 -11.63
C VAL A 138 -0.84 7.22 -10.37
N CYS A 139 -0.42 6.75 -9.19
CA CYS A 139 -1.00 7.15 -7.91
C CYS A 139 -0.87 8.65 -7.65
N PHE A 140 0.29 9.23 -7.93
CA PHE A 140 0.56 10.66 -7.76
C PHE A 140 -0.35 11.52 -8.63
N LEU A 141 -0.53 11.15 -9.90
CA LEU A 141 -1.42 11.84 -10.83
C LEU A 141 -2.88 11.67 -10.42
N ALA A 142 -3.32 10.44 -10.11
CA ALA A 142 -4.70 10.14 -9.74
C ALA A 142 -5.22 10.96 -8.55
N ARG A 143 -4.35 11.30 -7.60
CA ARG A 143 -4.70 12.14 -6.43
C ARG A 143 -4.83 13.63 -6.73
N ARG A 144 -4.41 14.07 -7.92
CA ARG A 144 -4.34 15.50 -8.30
C ARG A 144 -5.10 15.83 -9.58
N ILE A 145 -5.60 14.82 -10.26
CA ILE A 145 -6.20 14.92 -11.59
C ILE A 145 -7.55 15.65 -11.60
N ASP A 146 -8.28 15.64 -10.51
CA ASP A 146 -9.69 16.09 -10.40
C ASP A 146 -9.95 17.55 -10.85
N ARG A 147 -8.91 18.38 -10.90
CA ARG A 147 -8.98 19.79 -11.31
C ARG A 147 -8.16 20.10 -12.57
N MET A 148 -7.84 19.08 -13.35
CA MET A 148 -7.00 19.22 -14.53
C MET A 148 -7.78 18.83 -15.79
N PRO A 149 -7.54 19.47 -16.96
CA PRO A 149 -8.07 19.01 -18.23
C PRO A 149 -7.28 17.80 -18.75
N LEU A 150 -7.25 16.73 -17.94
CA LEU A 150 -6.46 15.52 -18.17
C LEU A 150 -7.33 14.27 -18.00
N MET A 151 -7.31 13.39 -18.99
CA MET A 151 -7.78 12.02 -18.89
C MET A 151 -6.56 11.09 -18.90
N LEU A 152 -6.36 10.34 -17.82
CA LEU A 152 -5.39 9.26 -17.73
C LEU A 152 -6.11 7.94 -18.02
N LEU A 153 -5.81 7.31 -19.16
CA LEU A 153 -6.38 6.02 -19.55
C LEU A 153 -5.32 4.93 -19.35
N ALA A 154 -5.55 4.02 -18.43
CA ALA A 154 -4.64 2.92 -18.15
C ALA A 154 -5.27 1.57 -18.41
N THR A 155 -4.54 0.64 -19.06
CA THR A 155 -5.00 -0.72 -19.31
C THR A 155 -4.28 -1.73 -18.43
N TYR A 156 -4.98 -2.80 -18.04
CA TYR A 156 -4.36 -3.91 -17.33
C TYR A 156 -5.12 -5.22 -17.54
N ARG A 157 -4.46 -6.35 -17.19
CA ARG A 157 -5.04 -7.70 -17.26
C ARG A 157 -5.44 -8.13 -15.86
N ASP A 158 -6.73 -8.38 -15.65
CA ASP A 158 -7.27 -8.80 -14.35
C ASP A 158 -6.98 -10.28 -14.03
N ASP A 159 -6.78 -11.12 -15.03
CA ASP A 159 -6.40 -12.52 -14.91
C ASP A 159 -4.91 -12.76 -14.50
N GLU A 160 -4.06 -11.76 -14.65
CA GLU A 160 -2.64 -11.80 -14.26
C GLU A 160 -2.36 -11.20 -12.86
N ILE A 161 -3.35 -10.54 -12.22
CA ILE A 161 -3.15 -9.84 -10.95
C ILE A 161 -3.53 -10.74 -9.76
N GLY A 162 -2.51 -11.31 -9.11
CA GLY A 162 -2.67 -12.00 -7.84
C GLY A 162 -2.66 -11.04 -6.63
N PRO A 163 -2.97 -11.55 -5.42
CA PRO A 163 -3.01 -10.72 -4.18
C PRO A 163 -1.68 -10.03 -3.85
N THR A 164 -0.56 -10.62 -4.27
CA THR A 164 0.80 -10.10 -4.04
C THR A 164 1.32 -9.22 -5.17
N HIS A 165 0.52 -9.00 -6.21
CA HIS A 165 0.93 -8.19 -7.35
C HIS A 165 0.99 -6.71 -6.98
N PRO A 166 2.06 -5.94 -7.34
CA PRO A 166 2.18 -4.51 -6.98
C PRO A 166 0.97 -3.67 -7.40
N LEU A 167 0.44 -3.91 -8.60
CA LEU A 167 -0.74 -3.22 -9.11
C LEU A 167 -1.98 -3.48 -8.25
N ALA A 168 -2.11 -4.62 -7.55
CA ALA A 168 -3.25 -4.89 -6.68
C ALA A 168 -3.34 -3.86 -5.54
N VAL A 169 -2.20 -3.47 -4.97
CA VAL A 169 -2.11 -2.43 -3.94
C VAL A 169 -2.59 -1.08 -4.49
N VAL A 170 -2.10 -0.70 -5.67
CA VAL A 170 -2.48 0.56 -6.34
C VAL A 170 -3.98 0.60 -6.65
N LEU A 171 -4.54 -0.50 -7.15
CA LEU A 171 -5.98 -0.61 -7.43
C LEU A 171 -6.83 -0.50 -6.16
N GLY A 172 -6.32 -0.97 -5.02
CA GLY A 172 -6.91 -0.79 -3.69
C GLY A 172 -6.89 0.68 -3.25
N ASP A 173 -5.73 1.34 -3.32
CA ASP A 173 -5.57 2.75 -2.96
C ASP A 173 -6.47 3.68 -3.79
N LEU A 174 -6.69 3.32 -5.04
CA LEU A 174 -7.54 4.08 -5.97
C LEU A 174 -9.04 3.75 -5.85
N ALA A 175 -9.42 2.76 -5.03
CA ALA A 175 -10.81 2.29 -4.97
C ALA A 175 -11.80 3.34 -4.45
N SER A 176 -11.34 4.23 -3.56
CA SER A 176 -12.17 5.26 -2.93
C SER A 176 -12.19 6.60 -3.66
N SER A 177 -11.40 6.76 -4.72
CA SER A 177 -11.29 8.03 -5.46
C SER A 177 -12.47 8.23 -6.41
N ARG A 178 -13.13 9.39 -6.35
CA ARG A 178 -14.24 9.76 -7.25
C ARG A 178 -13.79 10.04 -8.68
N ALA A 179 -12.54 10.35 -8.89
CA ALA A 179 -11.97 10.61 -10.22
C ALA A 179 -11.60 9.32 -10.97
N VAL A 180 -11.80 8.14 -10.35
CA VAL A 180 -11.45 6.84 -10.94
C VAL A 180 -12.68 6.15 -11.52
N HIS A 181 -12.66 5.99 -12.84
CA HIS A 181 -13.68 5.25 -13.60
C HIS A 181 -13.14 3.87 -14.01
N ARG A 182 -13.92 2.81 -13.77
CA ARG A 182 -13.53 1.43 -14.08
C ARG A 182 -14.36 0.88 -15.22
N CYS A 183 -13.72 0.63 -16.37
CA CYS A 183 -14.32 -0.02 -17.53
C CYS A 183 -13.87 -1.47 -17.62
N THR A 184 -14.79 -2.39 -17.90
CA THR A 184 -14.48 -3.80 -18.12
C THR A 184 -14.78 -4.17 -19.57
N LEU A 185 -13.79 -4.74 -20.25
CA LEU A 185 -13.94 -5.22 -21.62
C LEU A 185 -14.23 -6.72 -21.61
N GLY A 186 -15.45 -7.08 -22.00
CA GLY A 186 -15.88 -8.48 -22.06
C GLY A 186 -15.63 -9.15 -23.43
N PRO A 187 -15.80 -10.50 -23.52
CA PRO A 187 -15.69 -11.25 -24.76
C PRO A 187 -16.79 -10.87 -25.75
N LEU A 188 -16.55 -11.17 -27.01
CA LEU A 188 -17.55 -11.01 -28.08
C LEU A 188 -18.74 -11.96 -27.88
N SER A 189 -19.94 -11.52 -28.22
CA SER A 189 -21.11 -12.37 -28.22
C SER A 189 -21.06 -13.45 -29.32
N ARG A 190 -21.91 -14.47 -29.19
CA ARG A 190 -22.08 -15.49 -30.24
C ARG A 190 -22.42 -14.87 -31.60
N ARG A 191 -23.20 -13.79 -31.58
CA ARG A 191 -23.59 -13.07 -32.78
C ARG A 191 -22.40 -12.38 -33.44
N ALA A 192 -21.59 -11.67 -32.68
CA ALA A 192 -20.39 -11.01 -33.19
C ALA A 192 -19.38 -12.01 -33.78
N VAL A 193 -19.23 -13.17 -33.14
CA VAL A 193 -18.38 -14.26 -33.66
C VAL A 193 -18.95 -14.82 -34.97
N ALA A 194 -20.28 -14.97 -35.12
CA ALA A 194 -20.91 -15.40 -36.35
C ALA A 194 -20.73 -14.37 -37.49
N ASP A 195 -20.86 -13.06 -37.16
CA ASP A 195 -20.65 -11.99 -38.13
C ASP A 195 -19.18 -11.95 -38.61
N LEU A 196 -18.19 -12.17 -37.73
CA LEU A 196 -16.77 -12.28 -38.10
C LEU A 196 -16.51 -13.50 -38.99
N THR A 197 -17.14 -14.63 -38.67
CA THR A 197 -16.97 -15.88 -39.44
C THR A 197 -17.53 -15.70 -40.85
N ALA A 198 -18.71 -15.07 -40.96
CA ALA A 198 -19.34 -14.77 -42.25
C ALA A 198 -18.52 -13.79 -43.08
N ALA A 199 -18.00 -12.72 -42.49
CA ALA A 199 -17.16 -11.73 -43.13
C ALA A 199 -15.82 -12.33 -43.61
N ALA A 200 -15.24 -13.29 -42.88
CA ALA A 200 -14.03 -13.98 -43.26
C ALA A 200 -14.22 -15.00 -44.43
N GLY A 201 -15.46 -15.35 -44.76
CA GLY A 201 -15.78 -16.35 -45.80
C GLY A 201 -15.22 -17.75 -45.49
N HIS A 202 -15.06 -18.08 -44.21
CA HIS A 202 -14.35 -19.28 -43.76
C HIS A 202 -15.33 -20.44 -43.52
N PRO A 203 -14.99 -21.70 -43.85
CA PRO A 203 -15.90 -22.87 -43.71
C PRO A 203 -15.94 -23.41 -42.23
N VAL A 204 -15.68 -22.57 -41.23
CA VAL A 204 -15.76 -22.94 -39.80
C VAL A 204 -17.16 -22.70 -39.27
N ASP A 205 -17.67 -23.63 -38.48
CA ASP A 205 -18.94 -23.43 -37.75
C ASP A 205 -18.75 -22.39 -36.64
N ALA A 206 -19.50 -21.29 -36.75
CA ALA A 206 -19.47 -20.20 -35.76
C ALA A 206 -19.83 -20.65 -34.34
N HIS A 207 -20.69 -21.66 -34.21
CA HIS A 207 -21.06 -22.22 -32.90
C HIS A 207 -19.89 -22.98 -32.26
N GLU A 208 -19.21 -23.82 -33.05
CA GLU A 208 -18.01 -24.55 -32.59
C GLU A 208 -16.88 -23.55 -32.27
N LEU A 209 -16.68 -22.53 -33.11
CA LEU A 209 -15.70 -21.49 -32.90
C LEU A 209 -15.96 -20.74 -31.59
N PHE A 210 -17.19 -20.31 -31.34
CA PHE A 210 -17.56 -19.66 -30.08
C PHE A 210 -17.37 -20.59 -28.87
N GLY A 211 -17.75 -21.86 -28.99
CA GLY A 211 -17.60 -22.84 -27.90
C GLY A 211 -16.16 -23.03 -27.44
N LYS A 212 -15.19 -23.01 -28.39
CA LYS A 212 -13.76 -23.18 -28.12
C LYS A 212 -13.06 -21.88 -27.69
N THR A 213 -13.46 -20.74 -28.30
CA THR A 213 -12.81 -19.44 -28.07
C THR A 213 -13.44 -18.65 -26.94
N ARG A 214 -14.64 -19.04 -26.49
CA ARG A 214 -15.50 -18.30 -25.54
C ARG A 214 -15.70 -16.83 -25.93
N GLY A 215 -15.58 -16.52 -27.24
CA GLY A 215 -15.71 -15.17 -27.75
C GLY A 215 -14.48 -14.28 -27.54
N ASN A 216 -13.33 -14.81 -27.12
CA ASN A 216 -12.10 -14.03 -27.07
C ASN A 216 -11.69 -13.56 -28.48
N PRO A 217 -11.67 -12.24 -28.77
CA PRO A 217 -11.48 -11.72 -30.12
C PRO A 217 -10.16 -12.16 -30.78
N PHE A 218 -9.09 -12.21 -30.01
CA PHE A 218 -7.78 -12.65 -30.50
C PHE A 218 -7.84 -14.10 -30.96
N TYR A 219 -8.38 -15.01 -30.14
CA TYR A 219 -8.49 -16.40 -30.50
C TYR A 219 -9.40 -16.61 -31.71
N VAL A 220 -10.55 -15.90 -31.76
CA VAL A 220 -11.46 -15.94 -32.92
C VAL A 220 -10.71 -15.52 -34.18
N THR A 221 -10.00 -14.39 -34.17
CA THR A 221 -9.32 -13.87 -35.36
C THR A 221 -8.13 -14.77 -35.78
N GLU A 222 -7.40 -15.36 -34.85
CA GLU A 222 -6.32 -16.29 -35.16
C GLU A 222 -6.82 -17.58 -35.79
N VAL A 223 -7.94 -18.14 -35.33
CA VAL A 223 -8.55 -19.32 -35.93
C VAL A 223 -9.04 -19.02 -37.36
N LEU A 224 -9.71 -17.87 -37.55
CA LEU A 224 -10.18 -17.43 -38.85
C LEU A 224 -9.02 -17.15 -39.83
N ALA A 225 -7.92 -16.60 -39.37
CA ALA A 225 -6.72 -16.35 -40.17
C ALA A 225 -5.95 -17.64 -40.53
N ALA A 226 -6.06 -18.70 -39.76
CA ALA A 226 -5.36 -19.95 -39.95
C ALA A 226 -5.78 -20.75 -41.19
N ARG A 227 -6.90 -20.44 -41.85
CA ARG A 227 -7.41 -21.07 -43.09
C ARG A 227 -7.36 -22.61 -43.15
N GLY A 228 -7.35 -23.29 -41.99
CA GLY A 228 -7.32 -24.72 -41.79
C GLY A 228 -8.68 -25.37 -41.74
N ARG A 229 -8.81 -26.67 -41.96
CA ARG A 229 -10.01 -27.43 -41.68
C ARG A 229 -10.01 -27.79 -40.16
N GLY A 230 -11.00 -27.31 -39.42
CA GLY A 230 -11.17 -27.54 -38.00
C GLY A 230 -10.68 -26.35 -37.13
N VAL A 231 -11.19 -26.27 -35.92
CA VAL A 231 -10.84 -25.25 -34.91
C VAL A 231 -9.75 -25.82 -34.00
N PRO A 232 -8.55 -25.19 -33.88
CA PRO A 232 -7.52 -25.60 -32.94
C PRO A 232 -8.06 -25.64 -31.52
N THR A 233 -7.48 -26.49 -30.65
CA THR A 233 -7.93 -26.62 -29.26
C THR A 233 -7.38 -25.52 -28.35
N THR A 234 -6.26 -24.90 -28.75
CA THR A 234 -5.60 -23.84 -27.98
C THR A 234 -5.18 -22.67 -28.87
N VAL A 235 -5.03 -21.48 -28.26
CA VAL A 235 -4.46 -20.27 -28.89
C VAL A 235 -3.06 -20.58 -29.46
N ARG A 236 -2.25 -21.31 -28.70
CA ARG A 236 -0.90 -21.72 -29.10
C ARG A 236 -0.89 -22.52 -30.39
N GLU A 237 -1.77 -23.53 -30.52
CA GLU A 237 -1.90 -24.32 -31.74
C GLU A 237 -2.29 -23.48 -32.97
N ALA A 238 -3.20 -22.51 -32.78
CA ALA A 238 -3.62 -21.60 -33.83
C ALA A 238 -2.44 -20.74 -34.35
N VAL A 239 -1.71 -20.14 -33.43
CA VAL A 239 -0.53 -19.30 -33.70
C VAL A 239 0.58 -20.14 -34.37
N MET A 240 0.93 -21.28 -33.77
CA MET A 240 2.01 -22.14 -34.31
C MET A 240 1.65 -22.75 -35.68
N GLY A 241 0.39 -23.09 -35.89
CA GLY A 241 -0.10 -23.52 -37.18
C GLY A 241 0.03 -22.45 -38.28
N ARG A 242 -0.07 -21.19 -37.92
CA ARG A 242 0.12 -20.05 -38.81
C ARG A 242 1.62 -19.82 -39.10
N ILE A 243 2.46 -19.83 -38.08
CA ILE A 243 3.91 -19.68 -38.20
C ILE A 243 4.51 -20.81 -39.09
N ALA A 244 4.03 -22.05 -38.90
CA ALA A 244 4.53 -23.20 -39.68
C ALA A 244 4.30 -23.08 -41.21
N ARG A 245 3.36 -22.22 -41.63
CA ARG A 245 3.06 -21.98 -43.06
C ARG A 245 3.93 -20.90 -43.70
N LEU A 246 4.64 -20.11 -42.87
CA LEU A 246 5.55 -19.09 -43.37
C LEU A 246 6.76 -19.70 -44.06
N PRO A 247 7.32 -19.03 -45.08
CA PRO A 247 8.64 -19.37 -45.61
C PRO A 247 9.71 -19.35 -44.53
N GLU A 248 10.82 -20.07 -44.73
CA GLU A 248 11.91 -20.17 -43.74
C GLU A 248 12.42 -18.79 -43.27
N PRO A 249 12.70 -17.80 -44.15
CA PRO A 249 13.12 -16.47 -43.70
C PRO A 249 12.08 -15.77 -42.84
N ALA A 250 10.80 -15.89 -43.18
CA ALA A 250 9.71 -15.27 -42.39
C ALA A 250 9.52 -15.95 -41.04
N ARG A 251 9.75 -17.25 -40.91
CA ARG A 251 9.78 -17.91 -39.61
C ARG A 251 10.92 -17.40 -38.73
N GLU A 252 12.14 -17.26 -39.33
CA GLU A 252 13.27 -16.67 -38.59
C GLU A 252 13.01 -15.23 -38.17
N THR A 253 12.33 -14.43 -39.02
CA THR A 253 11.87 -13.08 -38.65
C THR A 253 10.95 -13.12 -37.42
N ALA A 254 9.91 -13.96 -37.45
CA ALA A 254 8.98 -14.07 -36.33
C ALA A 254 9.67 -14.53 -35.06
N GLU A 255 10.58 -15.50 -35.11
CA GLU A 255 11.38 -15.94 -33.95
C GLU A 255 12.30 -14.83 -33.43
N THR A 256 12.95 -14.09 -34.31
CA THR A 256 13.84 -12.98 -33.98
C THR A 256 13.06 -11.85 -33.29
N VAL A 257 11.90 -11.44 -33.85
CA VAL A 257 11.03 -10.41 -33.24
C VAL A 257 10.47 -10.90 -31.92
N ALA A 258 10.14 -12.19 -31.78
CA ALA A 258 9.66 -12.75 -30.53
C ALA A 258 10.71 -12.65 -29.39
N VAL A 259 11.98 -12.79 -29.72
CA VAL A 259 13.10 -12.68 -28.77
C VAL A 259 13.52 -11.24 -28.50
N ILE A 260 13.54 -10.35 -29.51
CA ILE A 260 13.83 -8.91 -29.31
C ILE A 260 12.76 -8.28 -28.41
N GLY A 261 11.48 -8.71 -28.54
CA GLY A 261 10.37 -8.17 -27.77
C GLY A 261 9.76 -6.90 -28.38
N PRO A 262 9.12 -6.04 -27.56
CA PRO A 262 8.24 -4.95 -28.04
C PRO A 262 8.93 -3.82 -28.79
N ARG A 263 10.25 -3.76 -28.80
CA ARG A 263 11.04 -2.70 -29.48
C ARG A 263 11.87 -3.22 -30.66
N ALA A 264 11.33 -4.17 -31.41
CA ALA A 264 12.00 -4.67 -32.61
C ALA A 264 11.89 -3.62 -33.73
N THR A 265 13.03 -3.08 -34.15
CA THR A 265 13.12 -2.17 -35.29
C THR A 265 13.78 -2.92 -36.48
N GLU A 266 13.47 -2.48 -37.70
CA GLU A 266 14.08 -3.09 -38.92
C GLU A 266 15.61 -3.10 -38.85
N PRO A 267 16.31 -2.00 -38.46
CA PRO A 267 17.76 -2.01 -38.31
C PRO A 267 18.26 -3.04 -37.29
N LEU A 268 17.57 -3.20 -36.15
CA LEU A 268 17.94 -4.17 -35.12
C LEU A 268 17.74 -5.60 -35.62
N ILE A 269 16.63 -5.89 -36.29
CA ILE A 269 16.36 -7.21 -36.92
C ILE A 269 17.43 -7.55 -37.92
N ALA A 270 17.79 -6.62 -38.80
CA ALA A 270 18.83 -6.79 -39.80
C ALA A 270 20.23 -7.04 -39.19
N ALA A 271 20.55 -6.35 -38.11
CA ALA A 271 21.78 -6.55 -37.35
C ALA A 271 21.83 -7.92 -36.66
N VAL A 272 20.69 -8.46 -36.24
CA VAL A 272 20.59 -9.81 -35.66
C VAL A 272 20.69 -10.90 -36.75
N SER A 273 20.02 -10.73 -37.87
CA SER A 273 20.04 -11.71 -39.00
C SER A 273 19.62 -11.07 -40.32
N ALA A 274 20.46 -11.21 -41.34
CA ALA A 274 20.13 -10.81 -42.70
C ALA A 274 18.94 -11.61 -43.27
N ASP A 275 18.85 -12.90 -42.95
CA ASP A 275 17.76 -13.78 -43.36
C ASP A 275 16.44 -13.38 -42.68
N ALA A 276 16.49 -12.96 -41.41
CA ALA A 276 15.35 -12.43 -40.70
C ALA A 276 14.85 -11.12 -41.34
N ALA A 277 15.72 -10.24 -41.79
CA ALA A 277 15.32 -9.03 -42.51
C ALA A 277 14.63 -9.34 -43.84
N ALA A 278 15.07 -10.37 -44.56
CA ALA A 278 14.49 -10.80 -45.82
C ALA A 278 13.05 -11.33 -45.68
N GLY A 279 12.70 -11.95 -44.54
CA GLY A 279 11.34 -12.47 -44.26
C GLY A 279 10.32 -11.47 -43.76
N LEU A 280 10.71 -10.20 -43.57
CA LEU A 280 9.87 -9.18 -42.96
C LEU A 280 8.59 -8.88 -43.76
N ALA A 281 8.71 -8.74 -45.08
CA ALA A 281 7.60 -8.50 -45.99
C ALA A 281 6.52 -9.60 -45.90
N ASP A 282 6.95 -10.87 -45.85
CA ASP A 282 6.03 -12.00 -45.70
C ASP A 282 5.35 -12.05 -44.33
N CYS A 283 6.04 -11.70 -43.25
CA CYS A 283 5.45 -11.59 -41.90
C CYS A 283 4.36 -10.50 -41.84
N LEU A 284 4.62 -9.36 -42.46
CA LEU A 284 3.65 -8.26 -42.54
C LEU A 284 2.46 -8.63 -43.45
N ALA A 285 2.72 -9.19 -44.65
CA ALA A 285 1.68 -9.63 -45.60
C ALA A 285 0.79 -10.72 -45.00
N SER A 286 1.36 -11.68 -44.26
CA SER A 286 0.61 -12.71 -43.54
C SER A 286 -0.13 -12.17 -42.30
N GLY A 287 0.18 -10.94 -41.85
CA GLY A 287 -0.36 -10.32 -40.65
C GLY A 287 0.05 -10.99 -39.33
N VAL A 288 1.14 -11.75 -39.31
CA VAL A 288 1.77 -12.25 -38.07
C VAL A 288 2.41 -11.11 -37.31
N LEU A 289 3.10 -10.22 -38.03
CA LEU A 289 3.64 -8.99 -37.50
C LEU A 289 2.81 -7.78 -37.98
N CYS A 290 2.89 -6.69 -37.26
CA CYS A 290 2.38 -5.37 -37.66
C CYS A 290 3.42 -4.30 -37.31
N THR A 291 3.24 -3.11 -37.88
CA THR A 291 4.05 -1.94 -37.59
C THR A 291 3.33 -1.03 -36.62
N ASP A 292 4.08 -0.45 -35.67
CA ASP A 292 3.68 0.60 -34.76
C ASP A 292 4.72 1.72 -34.82
N GLY A 293 4.49 2.70 -35.70
CA GLY A 293 5.52 3.66 -36.07
C GLY A 293 6.76 2.93 -36.66
N PRO A 294 7.96 3.15 -36.11
CA PRO A 294 9.19 2.49 -36.57
C PRO A 294 9.37 1.07 -35.99
N VAL A 295 8.48 0.62 -35.11
CA VAL A 295 8.61 -0.64 -34.38
C VAL A 295 7.81 -1.73 -35.07
N LEU A 296 8.34 -2.94 -35.08
CA LEU A 296 7.73 -4.16 -35.56
C LEU A 296 7.32 -5.02 -34.35
N CYS A 297 6.08 -5.40 -34.30
CA CYS A 297 5.55 -6.17 -33.18
C CYS A 297 4.59 -7.26 -33.64
N PHE A 298 4.38 -8.27 -32.78
CA PHE A 298 3.26 -9.17 -32.93
C PHE A 298 1.95 -8.43 -32.70
N ARG A 299 0.90 -8.82 -33.40
CA ARG A 299 -0.46 -8.23 -33.19
C ARG A 299 -0.96 -8.41 -31.77
N ASN A 300 -0.46 -9.41 -31.05
CA ASN A 300 -0.84 -9.71 -29.69
C ASN A 300 0.34 -10.37 -28.95
N GLU A 301 0.51 -10.04 -27.69
CA GLU A 301 1.56 -10.59 -26.85
C GLU A 301 1.46 -12.12 -26.67
N LEU A 302 0.24 -12.67 -26.61
CA LEU A 302 0.06 -14.13 -26.55
C LEU A 302 0.66 -14.84 -27.79
N ALA A 303 0.61 -14.21 -28.98
CA ALA A 303 1.26 -14.74 -30.17
C ALA A 303 2.78 -14.71 -30.04
N ARG A 304 3.33 -13.61 -29.55
CA ARG A 304 4.77 -13.48 -29.27
C ARG A 304 5.25 -14.56 -28.29
N LEU A 305 4.54 -14.71 -27.16
CA LEU A 305 4.86 -15.70 -26.14
C LEU A 305 4.77 -17.14 -26.69
N ALA A 306 3.75 -17.45 -27.47
CA ALA A 306 3.62 -18.78 -28.09
C ALA A 306 4.81 -19.13 -29.00
N VAL A 307 5.30 -18.15 -29.77
CA VAL A 307 6.52 -18.35 -30.62
C VAL A 307 7.74 -18.47 -29.72
N TRP A 308 7.94 -17.58 -28.76
CA TRP A 308 9.07 -17.59 -27.84
C TRP A 308 9.18 -18.90 -27.04
N GLU A 309 8.08 -19.40 -26.48
CA GLU A 309 8.01 -20.67 -25.75
C GLU A 309 8.24 -21.91 -26.66
N SER A 310 7.91 -21.81 -27.94
CA SER A 310 8.14 -22.91 -28.88
C SER A 310 9.61 -23.11 -29.23
N LEU A 311 10.44 -22.08 -28.99
CA LEU A 311 11.86 -22.14 -29.28
C LEU A 311 12.59 -23.06 -28.30
N PRO A 312 13.39 -24.03 -28.80
CA PRO A 312 14.29 -24.81 -27.97
C PRO A 312 15.25 -23.90 -27.20
N VAL A 313 15.57 -24.28 -25.96
CA VAL A 313 16.39 -23.46 -25.05
C VAL A 313 17.70 -23.00 -25.70
N TYR A 314 18.42 -23.89 -26.40
CA TYR A 314 19.69 -23.55 -27.08
C TYR A 314 19.51 -22.54 -28.21
N ARG A 315 18.39 -22.60 -28.97
CA ARG A 315 18.10 -21.66 -30.07
C ARG A 315 17.71 -20.29 -29.48
N ARG A 316 16.95 -20.29 -28.43
CA ARG A 316 16.57 -19.07 -27.71
C ARG A 316 17.80 -18.35 -27.13
N ALA A 317 18.67 -19.06 -26.44
CA ALA A 317 19.91 -18.49 -25.89
C ALA A 317 20.81 -17.92 -27.03
N ARG A 318 20.93 -18.61 -28.15
CA ARG A 318 21.69 -18.12 -29.32
C ARG A 318 21.10 -16.85 -29.94
N LEU A 319 19.78 -16.76 -30.02
CA LEU A 319 19.11 -15.54 -30.49
C LEU A 319 19.32 -14.37 -29.52
N HIS A 320 19.18 -14.61 -28.23
CA HIS A 320 19.48 -13.58 -27.20
C HIS A 320 20.93 -13.09 -27.30
N ALA A 321 21.91 -13.97 -27.51
CA ALA A 321 23.32 -13.59 -27.73
C ALA A 321 23.51 -12.71 -28.96
N ARG A 322 22.82 -13.01 -30.06
CA ARG A 322 22.87 -12.19 -31.28
C ARG A 322 22.23 -10.82 -31.09
N VAL A 323 21.07 -10.77 -30.41
CA VAL A 323 20.40 -9.50 -30.05
C VAL A 323 21.30 -8.66 -29.16
N LEU A 324 21.90 -9.25 -28.11
CA LEU A 324 22.86 -8.59 -27.24
C LEU A 324 24.03 -7.98 -28.02
N SER A 325 24.62 -8.77 -28.93
CA SER A 325 25.73 -8.31 -29.78
C SER A 325 25.32 -7.14 -30.68
N ALA A 326 24.11 -7.20 -31.26
CA ALA A 326 23.58 -6.15 -32.12
C ALA A 326 23.33 -4.85 -31.33
N MET A 327 22.74 -4.94 -30.12
CA MET A 327 22.50 -3.79 -29.27
C MET A 327 23.78 -3.12 -28.74
N ARG A 328 24.88 -3.89 -28.61
CA ARG A 328 26.19 -3.39 -28.14
C ARG A 328 27.00 -2.70 -29.25
N SER A 329 26.60 -2.80 -30.51
CA SER A 329 27.39 -2.28 -31.64
C SER A 329 27.30 -0.75 -31.79
N GLY A 330 26.45 -0.08 -31.05
CA GLY A 330 26.25 1.37 -31.03
C GLY A 330 26.43 1.99 -29.63
N PRO A 331 26.18 3.30 -29.49
CA PRO A 331 26.12 3.94 -28.18
C PRO A 331 24.96 3.32 -27.38
N VAL A 332 25.24 2.91 -26.13
CA VAL A 332 24.26 2.29 -25.25
C VAL A 332 23.44 3.40 -24.57
N ASP A 333 22.15 3.43 -24.86
CA ASP A 333 21.20 4.29 -24.16
C ASP A 333 21.00 3.76 -22.72
N PRO A 334 21.07 4.60 -21.69
CA PRO A 334 20.74 4.19 -20.31
C PRO A 334 19.38 3.47 -20.19
N GLY A 335 18.37 3.87 -20.95
CA GLY A 335 17.07 3.21 -21.00
C GLY A 335 17.11 1.78 -21.55
N ASP A 336 18.16 1.36 -22.28
CA ASP A 336 18.31 0.00 -22.78
C ASP A 336 19.14 -0.92 -21.86
N LEU A 337 19.69 -0.40 -20.75
CA LEU A 337 20.53 -1.20 -19.83
C LEU A 337 19.81 -2.43 -19.28
N ALA A 338 18.54 -2.30 -18.89
CA ALA A 338 17.74 -3.42 -18.38
C ALA A 338 17.54 -4.50 -19.45
N ARG A 339 17.31 -4.09 -20.71
CA ARG A 339 17.19 -5.01 -21.86
C ARG A 339 18.52 -5.73 -22.15
N LEU A 340 19.64 -5.00 -22.11
CA LEU A 340 20.97 -5.59 -22.27
C LEU A 340 21.25 -6.61 -21.16
N ALA A 341 20.94 -6.30 -19.90
CA ALA A 341 21.07 -7.23 -18.79
C ALA A 341 20.19 -8.48 -18.99
N PHE A 342 18.92 -8.29 -19.38
CA PHE A 342 17.99 -9.38 -19.67
C PHE A 342 18.50 -10.28 -20.79
N HIS A 343 18.95 -9.72 -21.94
CA HIS A 343 19.49 -10.52 -23.03
C HIS A 343 20.80 -11.23 -22.65
N ALA A 344 21.65 -10.62 -21.82
CA ALA A 344 22.85 -11.25 -21.29
C ALA A 344 22.52 -12.47 -20.41
N GLU A 345 21.55 -12.32 -19.49
CA GLU A 345 21.09 -13.42 -18.63
C GLU A 345 20.52 -14.58 -19.44
N GLN A 346 19.62 -14.28 -20.41
CA GLN A 346 19.00 -15.29 -21.27
C GLN A 346 19.98 -15.96 -22.25
N ALA A 347 21.07 -15.28 -22.62
CA ALA A 347 22.14 -15.82 -23.43
C ALA A 347 23.14 -16.66 -22.63
N GLY A 348 23.19 -16.53 -21.30
CA GLY A 348 24.23 -17.09 -20.45
C GLY A 348 25.57 -16.36 -20.61
N ASP A 349 25.58 -15.10 -21.07
CA ASP A 349 26.79 -14.26 -21.16
C ASP A 349 27.08 -13.60 -19.81
N GLU A 350 27.81 -14.32 -18.97
CA GLU A 350 28.17 -13.89 -17.62
C GLU A 350 28.96 -12.58 -17.62
N ALA A 351 29.81 -12.34 -18.61
CA ALA A 351 30.63 -11.13 -18.69
C ALA A 351 29.77 -9.90 -19.00
N ALA A 352 28.84 -10.02 -19.92
CA ALA A 352 27.89 -8.96 -20.25
C ALA A 352 26.91 -8.72 -19.12
N LEU A 353 26.42 -9.77 -18.44
CA LEU A 353 25.55 -9.62 -17.25
C LEU A 353 26.26 -8.84 -16.14
N ALA A 354 27.56 -9.14 -15.91
CA ALA A 354 28.38 -8.42 -14.95
C ALA A 354 28.58 -6.93 -15.27
N GLU A 355 28.59 -6.59 -16.56
CA GLU A 355 28.72 -5.22 -17.03
C GLU A 355 27.39 -4.45 -16.91
N TYR A 356 26.29 -5.05 -17.38
CA TYR A 356 25.03 -4.32 -17.57
C TYR A 356 24.09 -4.39 -16.39
N ALA A 357 24.00 -5.50 -15.64
CA ALA A 357 23.06 -5.63 -14.56
C ALA A 357 23.27 -4.61 -13.42
N PRO A 358 24.51 -4.35 -12.92
CA PRO A 358 24.71 -3.32 -11.92
C PRO A 358 24.40 -1.90 -12.42
N ARG A 359 24.70 -1.62 -13.69
CA ARG A 359 24.40 -0.31 -14.30
C ARG A 359 22.90 -0.10 -14.45
N ALA A 360 22.20 -1.15 -14.87
CA ALA A 360 20.74 -1.14 -14.96
C ALA A 360 20.10 -0.97 -13.58
N ALA A 361 20.63 -1.67 -12.56
CA ALA A 361 20.17 -1.56 -11.18
C ALA A 361 20.35 -0.15 -10.62
N SER A 362 21.53 0.44 -10.77
CA SER A 362 21.81 1.82 -10.37
C SER A 362 20.91 2.83 -11.10
N TYR A 363 20.65 2.60 -12.39
CA TYR A 363 19.72 3.41 -13.16
C TYR A 363 18.28 3.29 -12.65
N ALA A 364 17.83 2.07 -12.35
CA ALA A 364 16.50 1.80 -11.81
C ALA A 364 16.32 2.46 -10.42
N ALA A 365 17.29 2.31 -9.52
CA ALA A 365 17.30 2.93 -8.20
C ALA A 365 17.20 4.46 -8.29
N ALA A 366 17.98 5.07 -9.18
CA ALA A 366 17.99 6.53 -9.38
C ALA A 366 16.64 7.10 -9.89
N LEU A 367 15.78 6.24 -10.44
CA LEU A 367 14.43 6.59 -10.90
C LEU A 367 13.33 6.10 -9.95
N GLY A 368 13.67 5.61 -8.74
CA GLY A 368 12.71 5.12 -7.74
C GLY A 368 12.17 3.71 -8.00
N SER A 369 12.73 2.95 -8.97
CA SER A 369 12.34 1.56 -9.26
C SER A 369 13.16 0.58 -8.41
N HIS A 370 13.06 0.71 -7.08
CA HIS A 370 13.88 -0.03 -6.11
C HIS A 370 13.71 -1.54 -6.17
N ARG A 371 12.51 -2.04 -6.49
CA ARG A 371 12.25 -3.48 -6.62
C ARG A 371 13.00 -4.07 -7.81
N GLU A 372 12.97 -3.39 -8.93
CA GLU A 372 13.68 -3.78 -10.15
C GLU A 372 15.19 -3.67 -9.94
N ALA A 373 15.64 -2.64 -9.21
CA ALA A 373 17.04 -2.48 -8.82
C ALA A 373 17.53 -3.65 -7.96
N ALA A 374 16.79 -4.04 -6.93
CA ALA A 374 17.11 -5.20 -6.08
C ALA A 374 17.21 -6.49 -6.89
N ALA A 375 16.26 -6.75 -7.81
CA ALA A 375 16.27 -7.92 -8.68
C ALA A 375 17.50 -7.96 -9.60
N LEU A 376 17.87 -6.82 -10.20
CA LEU A 376 19.03 -6.68 -11.08
C LEU A 376 20.36 -6.83 -10.32
N TYR A 377 20.49 -6.24 -9.12
CA TYR A 377 21.64 -6.50 -8.25
C TYR A 377 21.72 -7.97 -7.85
N GLY A 378 20.60 -8.60 -7.50
CA GLY A 378 20.54 -10.03 -7.22
C GLY A 378 20.98 -10.90 -8.39
N SER A 379 20.59 -10.55 -9.64
CA SER A 379 21.09 -11.24 -10.84
C SER A 379 22.60 -11.08 -11.00
N ALA A 380 23.14 -9.89 -10.73
CA ALA A 380 24.59 -9.66 -10.78
C ALA A 380 25.34 -10.46 -9.70
N VAL A 381 24.80 -10.52 -8.49
CA VAL A 381 25.41 -11.27 -7.35
C VAL A 381 25.43 -12.78 -7.59
N ARG A 382 24.38 -13.34 -8.18
CA ARG A 382 24.30 -14.79 -8.51
C ARG A 382 25.32 -15.23 -9.55
N ASN A 383 25.95 -14.31 -10.27
CA ASN A 383 26.93 -14.60 -11.30
C ASN A 383 28.37 -14.61 -10.70
N PRO A 384 28.97 -15.77 -10.43
CA PRO A 384 30.29 -15.85 -9.76
C PRO A 384 31.45 -15.33 -10.62
N ALA A 385 31.32 -15.32 -11.96
CA ALA A 385 32.35 -14.80 -12.87
C ALA A 385 32.35 -13.27 -12.92
N ALA A 386 31.31 -12.65 -12.44
CA ALA A 386 31.03 -11.21 -12.63
C ALA A 386 31.74 -10.30 -11.63
N ALA A 387 32.19 -10.79 -10.51
CA ALA A 387 32.68 -9.89 -9.47
C ALA A 387 33.88 -10.45 -8.69
N PRO A 388 35.05 -9.79 -8.80
CA PRO A 388 36.09 -9.96 -7.81
C PRO A 388 35.51 -9.66 -6.41
N PRO A 389 36.07 -10.23 -5.32
CA PRO A 389 35.43 -10.15 -3.99
C PRO A 389 35.04 -8.73 -3.53
N ALA A 390 35.83 -7.72 -3.86
CA ALA A 390 35.52 -6.33 -3.53
C ALA A 390 34.24 -5.84 -4.21
N ARG A 391 34.09 -6.11 -5.51
CA ARG A 391 32.89 -5.70 -6.24
C ARG A 391 31.64 -6.47 -5.81
N ARG A 392 31.79 -7.74 -5.43
CA ARG A 392 30.70 -8.56 -4.91
C ARG A 392 30.12 -7.97 -3.63
N VAL A 393 30.97 -7.44 -2.74
CA VAL A 393 30.50 -6.74 -1.54
C VAL A 393 29.65 -5.52 -1.88
N GLU A 394 30.14 -4.66 -2.78
CA GLU A 394 29.37 -3.47 -3.21
C GLU A 394 28.00 -3.83 -3.78
N LEU A 395 27.93 -4.90 -4.57
CA LEU A 395 26.66 -5.38 -5.16
C LEU A 395 25.71 -5.93 -4.10
N LEU A 396 26.23 -6.66 -3.09
CA LEU A 396 25.43 -7.18 -1.98
C LEU A 396 24.92 -6.06 -1.07
N GLU A 397 25.74 -5.06 -0.78
CA GLU A 397 25.34 -3.89 0.01
C GLU A 397 24.26 -3.09 -0.71
N ALA A 398 24.38 -2.91 -2.04
CA ALA A 398 23.37 -2.27 -2.87
C ALA A 398 22.09 -3.10 -2.93
N GLN A 399 22.15 -4.42 -3.13
CA GLN A 399 21.00 -5.31 -3.09
C GLN A 399 20.29 -5.24 -1.74
N SER A 400 21.06 -5.29 -0.64
CA SER A 400 20.53 -5.18 0.71
C SER A 400 19.78 -3.86 0.93
N HIS A 401 20.35 -2.75 0.47
CA HIS A 401 19.71 -1.44 0.56
C HIS A 401 18.40 -1.36 -0.24
N GLU A 402 18.42 -1.77 -1.51
CA GLU A 402 17.22 -1.72 -2.36
C GLU A 402 16.11 -2.65 -1.85
N SER A 403 16.48 -3.83 -1.34
CA SER A 403 15.54 -4.76 -0.71
C SER A 403 14.96 -4.19 0.60
N TYR A 404 15.76 -3.45 1.36
CA TYR A 404 15.32 -2.73 2.56
C TYR A 404 14.29 -1.65 2.23
N VAL A 405 14.57 -0.79 1.26
CA VAL A 405 13.65 0.29 0.82
C VAL A 405 12.30 -0.27 0.37
N THR A 406 12.29 -1.44 -0.30
CA THR A 406 11.05 -2.10 -0.73
C THR A 406 10.34 -2.88 0.38
N GLY A 407 10.91 -2.95 1.59
CA GLY A 407 10.37 -3.71 2.71
C GLY A 407 10.60 -5.23 2.63
N ASN A 408 11.43 -5.72 1.71
CA ASN A 408 11.80 -7.14 1.63
C ASN A 408 12.94 -7.45 2.60
N LEU A 409 12.65 -7.37 3.91
CA LEU A 409 13.65 -7.55 4.98
C LEU A 409 14.39 -8.92 4.93
N PRO A 410 13.74 -10.06 4.61
CA PRO A 410 14.46 -11.32 4.54
C PRO A 410 15.61 -11.31 3.51
N GLU A 411 15.38 -10.74 2.33
CA GLU A 411 16.40 -10.64 1.28
C GLU A 411 17.44 -9.57 1.64
N ALA A 412 17.02 -8.43 2.21
CA ALA A 412 17.90 -7.38 2.67
C ALA A 412 18.90 -7.91 3.72
N ILE A 413 18.42 -8.65 4.73
CA ILE A 413 19.24 -9.25 5.78
C ILE A 413 20.19 -10.30 5.19
N ALA A 414 19.71 -11.19 4.33
CA ALA A 414 20.55 -12.24 3.72
C ALA A 414 21.70 -11.66 2.88
N ALA A 415 21.43 -10.62 2.10
CA ALA A 415 22.46 -9.93 1.32
C ALA A 415 23.43 -9.16 2.23
N GLY A 416 22.93 -8.52 3.29
CA GLY A 416 23.73 -7.81 4.30
C GLY A 416 24.66 -8.74 5.07
N ASP A 417 24.15 -9.90 5.51
CA ASP A 417 24.96 -10.91 6.22
C ASP A 417 26.14 -11.40 5.36
N GLU A 418 25.88 -11.67 4.08
CA GLU A 418 26.94 -12.09 3.15
C GLU A 418 27.95 -10.96 2.90
N ALA A 419 27.48 -9.70 2.79
CA ALA A 419 28.35 -8.53 2.64
C ALA A 419 29.27 -8.36 3.87
N VAL A 420 28.71 -8.44 5.08
CA VAL A 420 29.47 -8.36 6.35
C VAL A 420 30.52 -9.47 6.45
N ARG A 421 30.15 -10.71 6.11
CA ARG A 421 31.10 -11.83 6.08
C ARG A 421 32.28 -11.55 5.14
N LEU A 422 32.01 -11.03 3.94
CA LEU A 422 33.07 -10.71 2.98
C LEU A 422 33.95 -9.52 3.43
N ARG A 423 33.35 -8.49 4.07
CA ARG A 423 34.13 -7.38 4.68
C ARG A 423 35.07 -7.90 5.78
N HIS A 424 34.57 -8.80 6.62
CA HIS A 424 35.38 -9.47 7.64
C HIS A 424 36.57 -10.22 7.02
N GLU A 425 36.33 -11.05 5.99
CA GLU A 425 37.37 -11.80 5.28
C GLU A 425 38.43 -10.89 4.63
N GLN A 426 38.05 -9.70 4.20
CA GLN A 426 38.93 -8.68 3.62
C GLN A 426 39.66 -7.87 4.67
N GLY A 427 39.31 -7.99 5.95
CA GLY A 427 39.89 -7.20 7.06
C GLY A 427 39.42 -5.74 7.07
N ASP A 428 38.35 -5.42 6.34
CA ASP A 428 37.71 -4.08 6.30
C ASP A 428 36.79 -3.88 7.50
N ARG A 429 37.38 -3.51 8.63
CA ARG A 429 36.68 -3.32 9.90
C ARG A 429 35.59 -2.22 9.85
N ARG A 430 35.82 -1.15 9.06
CA ARG A 430 34.84 -0.07 8.95
C ARG A 430 33.60 -0.51 8.19
N GLY A 431 33.82 -1.12 7.04
CA GLY A 431 32.73 -1.68 6.25
C GLY A 431 31.95 -2.79 6.98
N GLU A 432 32.69 -3.66 7.72
CA GLU A 432 32.09 -4.69 8.56
C GLU A 432 31.17 -4.10 9.63
N ALA A 433 31.65 -3.11 10.38
CA ALA A 433 30.88 -2.48 11.45
C ALA A 433 29.67 -1.70 10.91
N GLU A 434 29.79 -0.99 9.78
CA GLU A 434 28.67 -0.31 9.15
C GLU A 434 27.62 -1.31 8.66
N GLY A 435 28.04 -2.43 8.07
CA GLY A 435 27.14 -3.51 7.69
C GLY A 435 26.40 -4.12 8.89
N LEU A 436 27.11 -4.38 10.00
CA LEU A 436 26.55 -4.87 11.26
C LEU A 436 25.53 -3.89 11.85
N ARG A 437 25.81 -2.58 11.82
CA ARG A 437 24.87 -1.54 12.27
C ARG A 437 23.59 -1.55 11.44
N ARG A 438 23.67 -1.63 10.11
CA ARG A 438 22.49 -1.72 9.23
C ARG A 438 21.70 -3.01 9.48
N LEU A 439 22.39 -4.15 9.66
CA LEU A 439 21.74 -5.41 10.02
C LEU A 439 21.02 -5.31 11.37
N SER A 440 21.62 -4.64 12.36
CA SER A 440 20.99 -4.39 13.66
C SER A 440 19.65 -3.67 13.51
N HIS A 441 19.59 -2.60 12.69
CA HIS A 441 18.36 -1.88 12.39
C HIS A 441 17.34 -2.77 11.66
N MET A 442 17.77 -3.54 10.63
CA MET A 442 16.88 -4.44 9.88
C MET A 442 16.33 -5.57 10.75
N HIS A 443 17.14 -6.12 11.67
CA HIS A 443 16.68 -7.13 12.63
C HIS A 443 15.62 -6.58 13.56
N TRP A 444 15.74 -5.33 14.04
CA TRP A 444 14.71 -4.70 14.85
C TRP A 444 13.40 -4.56 14.07
N LEU A 445 13.44 -4.08 12.82
CA LEU A 445 12.26 -3.99 11.94
C LEU A 445 11.62 -5.35 11.65
N ALA A 446 12.43 -6.41 11.60
CA ALA A 446 11.98 -7.79 11.44
C ALA A 446 11.44 -8.41 12.76
N VAL A 447 11.36 -7.62 13.84
CA VAL A 447 10.95 -8.07 15.19
C VAL A 447 11.86 -9.19 15.70
N ARG A 448 13.20 -8.96 15.63
CA ARG A 448 14.26 -9.83 16.11
C ARG A 448 15.19 -9.04 17.02
N THR A 449 14.66 -8.62 18.15
CA THR A 449 15.36 -7.69 19.07
C THR A 449 16.67 -8.28 19.63
N THR A 450 16.70 -9.57 19.89
CA THR A 450 17.94 -10.25 20.35
C THR A 450 19.06 -10.17 19.32
N GLU A 451 18.76 -10.45 18.06
CA GLU A 451 19.69 -10.34 16.94
C GLU A 451 20.08 -8.88 16.68
N ALA A 452 19.14 -7.94 16.79
CA ALA A 452 19.41 -6.52 16.66
C ALA A 452 20.45 -6.04 17.69
N TRP A 453 20.27 -6.39 18.96
CA TRP A 453 21.23 -6.07 20.00
C TRP A 453 22.59 -6.74 19.78
N ARG A 454 22.60 -8.03 19.44
CA ARG A 454 23.85 -8.76 19.17
C ARG A 454 24.65 -8.11 18.06
N THR A 455 24.02 -7.87 16.90
CA THR A 455 24.72 -7.26 15.74
C THR A 455 25.14 -5.81 16.02
N GLY A 456 24.34 -5.04 16.77
CA GLY A 456 24.70 -3.68 17.20
C GLY A 456 25.93 -3.66 18.15
N LEU A 457 25.99 -4.57 19.10
CA LEU A 457 27.15 -4.72 19.99
C LEU A 457 28.38 -5.24 19.23
N ASP A 458 28.20 -6.15 18.28
CA ASP A 458 29.29 -6.64 17.43
C ASP A 458 29.91 -5.48 16.61
N ALA A 459 29.07 -4.56 16.08
CA ALA A 459 29.54 -3.37 15.37
C ALA A 459 30.44 -2.48 16.24
N VAL A 460 30.04 -2.24 17.50
CA VAL A 460 30.86 -1.50 18.46
C VAL A 460 32.17 -2.25 18.76
N HIS A 461 32.09 -3.56 19.03
CA HIS A 461 33.27 -4.37 19.40
C HIS A 461 34.33 -4.42 18.30
N VAL A 462 33.92 -4.48 17.03
CA VAL A 462 34.82 -4.43 15.88
C VAL A 462 35.64 -3.14 15.84
N LEU A 463 35.06 -2.00 16.29
CA LEU A 463 35.66 -0.66 16.15
C LEU A 463 36.35 -0.13 17.42
N GLU A 464 35.96 -0.54 18.63
CA GLU A 464 36.49 0.02 19.90
C GLU A 464 38.04 -0.01 20.02
N ARG A 465 38.68 -0.98 19.38
CA ARG A 465 40.16 -1.09 19.38
C ARG A 465 40.82 -0.19 18.32
N GLY A 466 40.06 0.48 17.46
CA GLY A 466 40.57 1.26 16.33
C GLY A 466 40.61 2.77 16.53
N GLY A 467 40.11 3.27 17.66
CA GLY A 467 40.03 4.72 17.97
C GLY A 467 38.68 5.34 17.55
N SER A 468 38.58 6.65 17.74
CA SER A 468 37.36 7.42 17.46
C SER A 468 37.13 7.53 15.96
N THR A 469 36.09 6.89 15.45
CA THR A 469 35.68 6.95 14.05
C THR A 469 34.18 7.34 13.91
N ARG A 470 33.81 7.82 12.72
CA ARG A 470 32.40 8.14 12.39
C ARG A 470 31.53 6.90 12.57
N GLU A 471 31.99 5.76 12.11
CA GLU A 471 31.25 4.48 12.18
C GLU A 471 31.01 4.05 13.63
N LEU A 472 31.99 4.25 14.54
CA LEU A 472 31.83 3.94 15.97
C LEU A 472 30.76 4.86 16.61
N ALA A 473 30.76 6.15 16.25
CA ALA A 473 29.76 7.08 16.77
C ALA A 473 28.33 6.69 16.33
N TRP A 474 28.15 6.30 15.07
CA TRP A 474 26.88 5.79 14.56
C TRP A 474 26.49 4.41 15.14
N ALA A 475 27.45 3.56 15.45
CA ALA A 475 27.18 2.30 16.15
C ALA A 475 26.64 2.55 17.58
N TYR A 476 27.18 3.52 18.31
CA TYR A 476 26.61 3.94 19.60
C TYR A 476 25.23 4.58 19.43
N ALA A 477 25.02 5.39 18.40
CA ALA A 477 23.70 5.97 18.09
C ALA A 477 22.64 4.88 17.87
N ASN A 478 22.98 3.84 17.12
CA ASN A 478 22.09 2.69 16.92
C ASN A 478 21.76 1.94 18.23
N LEU A 479 22.72 1.77 19.13
CA LEU A 479 22.46 1.17 20.44
C LEU A 479 21.61 2.07 21.34
N ALA A 480 21.77 3.40 21.27
CA ALA A 480 20.90 4.35 21.95
C ALA A 480 19.45 4.23 21.46
N GLN A 481 19.26 4.09 20.16
CA GLN A 481 17.95 3.86 19.54
C GLN A 481 17.30 2.55 20.03
N LEU A 482 18.03 1.43 20.03
CA LEU A 482 17.51 0.15 20.52
C LEU A 482 17.11 0.22 21.99
N ALA A 483 17.93 0.88 22.83
CA ALA A 483 17.65 1.09 24.25
C ALA A 483 16.39 1.95 24.46
N CYS A 484 16.23 3.04 23.69
CA CYS A 484 15.06 3.90 23.71
C CYS A 484 13.78 3.11 23.40
N LEU A 485 13.80 2.27 22.37
CA LEU A 485 12.66 1.44 21.97
C LEU A 485 12.40 0.29 22.95
N GLY A 486 13.40 -0.10 23.76
CA GLY A 486 13.29 -1.05 24.85
C GLY A 486 12.86 -0.46 26.19
N TYR A 487 12.59 0.85 26.29
CA TYR A 487 12.28 1.57 27.53
C TYR A 487 13.42 1.50 28.57
N ASP A 488 14.67 1.55 28.13
CA ASP A 488 15.86 1.62 29.01
C ASP A 488 16.46 3.03 28.96
N SER A 489 16.01 3.89 29.84
CA SER A 489 16.42 5.30 29.90
C SER A 489 17.91 5.47 30.20
N ALA A 490 18.46 4.66 31.10
CA ALA A 490 19.85 4.75 31.52
C ALA A 490 20.79 4.35 30.37
N THR A 491 20.51 3.24 29.70
CA THR A 491 21.30 2.75 28.55
C THR A 491 21.17 3.71 27.36
N THR A 492 19.97 4.27 27.11
CA THR A 492 19.76 5.29 26.08
C THR A 492 20.66 6.50 26.32
N ALA A 493 20.63 7.07 27.52
CA ALA A 493 21.43 8.25 27.87
C ALA A 493 22.96 7.97 27.77
N ASP A 494 23.44 6.78 28.16
CA ASP A 494 24.87 6.44 28.09
C ASP A 494 25.35 6.36 26.64
N TYR A 495 24.62 5.63 25.78
CA TYR A 495 25.02 5.49 24.37
C TYR A 495 24.79 6.78 23.58
N ALA A 496 23.72 7.53 23.83
CA ALA A 496 23.44 8.82 23.21
C ALA A 496 24.56 9.83 23.53
N ARG A 497 24.99 9.91 24.80
CA ARG A 497 26.12 10.74 25.22
C ARG A 497 27.41 10.34 24.50
N LYS A 498 27.74 9.03 24.44
CA LYS A 498 28.96 8.54 23.73
C LYS A 498 28.91 8.92 22.25
N ALA A 499 27.78 8.76 21.60
CA ALA A 499 27.57 9.13 20.19
C ALA A 499 27.75 10.64 19.98
N ALA A 500 27.14 11.47 20.83
CA ALA A 500 27.21 12.93 20.75
C ALA A 500 28.62 13.49 21.03
N GLU A 501 29.34 12.93 22.03
CA GLU A 501 30.71 13.32 22.34
C GLU A 501 31.63 13.03 21.17
N LEU A 502 31.60 11.82 20.58
CA LEU A 502 32.35 11.47 19.39
C LEU A 502 31.97 12.34 18.19
N GLY A 503 30.68 12.50 17.95
CA GLY A 503 30.15 13.34 16.85
C GLY A 503 30.62 14.79 16.93
N THR A 504 30.70 15.35 18.16
CA THR A 504 31.25 16.70 18.38
C THR A 504 32.71 16.77 18.01
N GLY A 505 33.52 15.77 18.42
CA GLY A 505 34.95 15.69 18.09
C GLY A 505 35.20 15.49 16.58
N LEU A 506 34.29 14.90 15.85
CA LEU A 506 34.40 14.60 14.42
C LEU A 506 33.73 15.66 13.52
N GLY A 507 32.99 16.62 14.09
CA GLY A 507 32.28 17.63 13.31
C GLY A 507 30.99 17.09 12.67
N GLU A 508 30.33 16.08 13.26
CA GLU A 508 29.10 15.42 12.81
C GLU A 508 27.90 15.92 13.64
N PRO A 509 27.22 17.00 13.25
CA PRO A 509 26.15 17.60 14.03
C PRO A 509 24.90 16.69 14.12
N ALA A 510 24.63 15.87 13.12
CA ALA A 510 23.52 14.93 13.08
C ALA A 510 23.50 13.97 14.30
N LEU A 511 24.67 13.52 14.76
CA LEU A 511 24.77 12.65 15.95
C LEU A 511 24.30 13.34 17.25
N LYS A 512 24.50 14.65 17.36
CA LYS A 512 23.97 15.42 18.48
C LYS A 512 22.45 15.56 18.43
N THR A 513 21.92 15.79 17.23
CA THR A 513 20.47 15.83 16.99
C THR A 513 19.83 14.46 17.26
N HIS A 514 20.46 13.38 16.80
CA HIS A 514 20.06 12.00 17.08
C HIS A 514 19.99 11.70 18.59
N ALA A 515 21.06 12.02 19.34
CA ALA A 515 21.09 11.81 20.79
C ALA A 515 19.93 12.55 21.49
N ARG A 516 19.74 13.83 21.16
CA ARG A 516 18.70 14.69 21.74
C ARG A 516 17.28 14.17 21.50
N VAL A 517 16.98 13.70 20.27
CA VAL A 517 15.63 13.25 19.95
C VAL A 517 15.30 11.91 20.62
N HIS A 518 16.26 11.01 20.76
CA HIS A 518 16.04 9.73 21.45
C HIS A 518 15.90 9.91 22.96
N GLU A 519 16.72 10.78 23.59
CA GLU A 519 16.55 11.15 24.99
C GLU A 519 15.15 11.78 25.24
N ALA A 520 14.71 12.69 24.37
CA ALA A 520 13.39 13.31 24.49
C ALA A 520 12.25 12.30 24.29
N LEU A 521 12.41 11.30 23.39
CA LEU A 521 11.41 10.23 23.22
C LEU A 521 11.32 9.35 24.47
N VAL A 522 12.45 9.00 25.09
CA VAL A 522 12.46 8.25 26.37
C VAL A 522 11.74 9.02 27.48
N ASP A 523 11.92 10.33 27.57
CA ASP A 523 11.22 11.16 28.57
C ASP A 523 9.70 11.12 28.36
N VAL A 524 9.24 11.11 27.10
CA VAL A 524 7.83 10.95 26.77
C VAL A 524 7.33 9.54 27.12
N THR A 525 8.03 8.50 26.70
CA THR A 525 7.59 7.11 26.84
C THR A 525 7.68 6.61 28.26
N CYS A 526 8.82 6.80 28.93
CA CYS A 526 9.06 6.29 30.29
C CYS A 526 8.48 7.20 31.36
N HIS A 527 8.48 8.52 31.16
CA HIS A 527 8.07 9.47 32.19
C HIS A 527 6.72 10.16 31.88
N GLY A 528 6.22 10.08 30.65
CA GLY A 528 4.98 10.70 30.23
C GLY A 528 5.05 12.23 30.16
N GLN A 529 6.27 12.79 30.02
CA GLN A 529 6.53 14.23 30.12
C GLN A 529 7.23 14.74 28.84
N ASP A 530 7.21 16.05 28.68
CA ASP A 530 7.95 16.82 27.68
C ASP A 530 7.70 16.46 26.20
N TRP A 531 6.46 16.27 25.83
CA TRP A 531 6.10 16.20 24.42
C TRP A 531 6.58 17.39 23.58
N PRO A 532 6.52 18.67 24.07
CA PRO A 532 7.07 19.79 23.31
C PRO A 532 8.56 19.66 23.00
N GLY A 533 9.36 19.22 24.00
CA GLY A 533 10.80 18.97 23.82
C GLY A 533 11.08 17.90 22.77
N PHE A 534 10.28 16.83 22.74
CA PHE A 534 10.36 15.81 21.70
C PHE A 534 9.96 16.37 20.33
N GLU A 535 8.83 17.07 20.22
CA GLU A 535 8.37 17.63 18.93
C GLU A 535 9.41 18.61 18.35
N ASP A 536 10.06 19.44 19.19
CA ASP A 536 11.14 20.35 18.76
C ASP A 536 12.41 19.59 18.31
N ALA A 537 12.80 18.54 19.04
CA ALA A 537 13.97 17.71 18.68
C ALA A 537 13.70 16.91 17.39
N TRP A 538 12.48 16.38 17.22
CA TRP A 538 12.07 15.67 16.02
C TRP A 538 12.03 16.61 14.79
N HIS A 539 11.56 17.85 14.95
CA HIS A 539 11.63 18.86 13.90
C HIS A 539 13.07 19.13 13.45
N ALA A 540 14.01 19.18 14.38
CA ALA A 540 15.42 19.33 14.04
C ALA A 540 15.95 18.11 13.29
N ALA A 541 15.57 16.88 13.70
CA ALA A 541 15.96 15.66 13.01
C ALA A 541 15.40 15.56 11.58
N MET A 542 14.15 16.02 11.36
CA MET A 542 13.54 16.07 10.02
C MET A 542 14.26 17.02 9.05
N ALA A 543 15.05 17.96 9.54
CA ALA A 543 15.81 18.91 8.72
C ALA A 543 17.21 18.41 8.35
N GLU A 544 17.65 17.28 8.93
CA GLU A 544 18.97 16.67 8.73
C GLU A 544 18.86 15.51 7.72
N GLU A 545 19.53 15.60 6.59
CA GLU A 545 19.50 14.57 5.54
C GLU A 545 20.01 13.22 6.05
N ASP A 546 21.08 13.21 6.86
CA ASP A 546 21.64 12.00 7.47
C ASP A 546 20.71 11.31 8.48
N LEU A 547 19.61 11.96 8.91
CA LEU A 547 18.61 11.45 9.86
C LEU A 547 17.24 11.19 9.23
N ALA A 548 17.13 11.19 7.90
CA ALA A 548 15.83 11.06 7.24
C ALA A 548 15.07 9.78 7.64
N ASP A 549 15.77 8.65 7.65
CA ASP A 549 15.22 7.35 8.05
C ASP A 549 14.85 7.33 9.55
N ASP A 550 15.74 7.81 10.41
CA ASP A 550 15.49 7.94 11.87
C ASP A 550 14.30 8.87 12.16
N ALA A 551 14.19 10.01 11.48
CA ALA A 551 13.09 10.95 11.67
C ALA A 551 11.74 10.35 11.25
N GLY A 552 11.71 9.57 10.17
CA GLY A 552 10.52 8.82 9.74
C GLY A 552 10.10 7.78 10.77
N MET A 553 11.05 6.99 11.26
CA MET A 553 10.84 5.99 12.29
C MET A 553 10.33 6.61 13.60
N LEU A 554 11.02 7.65 14.09
CA LEU A 554 10.64 8.35 15.34
C LEU A 554 9.24 8.97 15.26
N GLY A 555 8.87 9.53 14.11
CA GLY A 555 7.51 10.00 13.86
C GLY A 555 6.47 8.88 13.98
N ALA A 556 6.75 7.70 13.42
CA ALA A 556 5.87 6.54 13.50
C ALA A 556 5.77 5.98 14.93
N VAL A 557 6.92 5.89 15.65
CA VAL A 557 6.95 5.48 17.08
C VAL A 557 6.20 6.48 17.95
N ALA A 558 6.36 7.78 17.70
CA ALA A 558 5.59 8.81 18.41
C ALA A 558 4.08 8.71 18.18
N CYS A 559 3.64 8.32 16.96
CA CYS A 559 2.23 7.99 16.68
C CYS A 559 1.77 6.80 17.53
N CYS A 560 2.56 5.73 17.62
CA CYS A 560 2.24 4.59 18.49
C CYS A 560 2.14 5.02 19.97
N THR A 561 3.12 5.77 20.46
CA THR A 561 3.13 6.30 21.83
C THR A 561 1.92 7.18 22.12
N ALA A 562 1.57 8.11 21.22
CA ALA A 562 0.38 8.95 21.37
C ALA A 562 -0.92 8.13 21.39
N ALA A 563 -1.00 7.03 20.60
CA ALA A 563 -2.13 6.11 20.63
C ALA A 563 -2.19 5.34 21.96
N PHE A 564 -1.07 4.85 22.48
CA PHE A 564 -0.99 4.17 23.79
C PHE A 564 -1.32 5.10 24.95
N HIS A 565 -0.93 6.37 24.84
CA HIS A 565 -1.23 7.42 25.83
C HIS A 565 -2.65 8.01 25.68
N HIS A 566 -3.45 7.51 24.75
CA HIS A 566 -4.79 8.05 24.46
C HIS A 566 -4.80 9.57 24.18
N ASP A 567 -3.65 10.15 23.76
CA ASP A 567 -3.58 11.56 23.34
C ASP A 567 -4.01 11.68 21.87
N LEU A 568 -5.31 11.54 21.67
CA LEU A 568 -5.91 11.44 20.33
C LEU A 568 -5.73 12.70 19.48
N PRO A 569 -5.79 13.94 20.02
CA PRO A 569 -5.50 15.14 19.25
C PRO A 569 -4.05 15.22 18.75
N ARG A 570 -3.08 14.75 19.57
CA ARG A 570 -1.68 14.70 19.19
C ARG A 570 -1.43 13.61 18.14
N LEU A 571 -2.02 12.44 18.34
CA LEU A 571 -1.96 11.35 17.38
C LEU A 571 -2.38 11.81 15.98
N ASP A 572 -3.50 12.57 15.86
CA ASP A 572 -3.97 13.07 14.57
C ASP A 572 -2.91 13.98 13.90
N ARG A 573 -2.34 14.94 14.66
CA ARG A 573 -1.33 15.86 14.15
C ARG A 573 -0.05 15.14 13.73
N LEU A 574 0.45 14.23 14.59
CA LEU A 574 1.67 13.46 14.31
C LEU A 574 1.46 12.54 13.11
N THR A 575 0.31 11.84 13.01
CA THR A 575 0.00 10.96 11.88
C THR A 575 0.04 11.71 10.55
N VAL A 576 -0.63 12.86 10.46
CA VAL A 576 -0.63 13.66 9.22
C VAL A 576 0.79 14.05 8.83
N ARG A 577 1.58 14.56 9.78
CA ARG A 577 2.93 15.03 9.54
C ARG A 577 3.89 13.89 9.18
N THR A 578 3.85 12.79 9.93
CA THR A 578 4.66 11.60 9.65
C THR A 578 4.33 11.02 8.28
N CYS A 579 3.03 10.92 7.93
CA CYS A 579 2.62 10.42 6.62
C CYS A 579 3.08 11.31 5.46
N VAL A 580 3.11 12.64 5.63
CA VAL A 580 3.64 13.56 4.61
C VAL A 580 5.14 13.34 4.47
N TYR A 581 5.87 13.39 5.58
CA TYR A 581 7.33 13.21 5.61
C TYR A 581 7.77 11.88 5.00
N CYS A 582 7.14 10.78 5.42
CA CYS A 582 7.48 9.44 4.91
C CYS A 582 7.19 9.28 3.41
N ARG A 583 6.21 10.01 2.85
CA ARG A 583 5.98 10.01 1.40
C ARG A 583 7.02 10.83 0.65
N GLU A 584 7.45 11.96 1.22
CA GLU A 584 8.47 12.84 0.63
C GLU A 584 9.86 12.18 0.63
N HIS A 585 10.15 11.30 1.61
CA HIS A 585 11.46 10.64 1.78
C HIS A 585 11.44 9.14 1.44
N GLU A 586 10.37 8.64 0.79
CA GLU A 586 10.25 7.24 0.34
C GLU A 586 10.41 6.19 1.46
N LEU A 587 9.77 6.45 2.61
CA LEU A 587 9.82 5.61 3.81
C LEU A 587 8.50 4.85 4.03
N PRO A 588 8.11 3.92 3.13
CA PRO A 588 6.79 3.28 3.17
C PRO A 588 6.57 2.45 4.45
N MET A 589 7.62 1.90 5.03
CA MET A 589 7.51 1.10 6.25
C MET A 589 7.01 1.93 7.43
N PHE A 590 7.54 3.11 7.65
CA PHE A 590 7.14 3.96 8.77
C PHE A 590 5.78 4.62 8.53
N LEU A 591 5.42 4.88 7.27
CA LEU A 591 4.07 5.29 6.89
C LEU A 591 3.02 4.27 7.34
N VAL A 592 3.25 2.98 7.08
CA VAL A 592 2.33 1.89 7.43
C VAL A 592 2.19 1.75 8.95
N LEU A 593 3.29 1.89 9.70
CA LEU A 593 3.27 1.85 11.16
C LEU A 593 2.43 3.00 11.76
N ALA A 594 2.59 4.23 11.24
CA ALA A 594 1.79 5.38 11.67
C ALA A 594 0.29 5.19 11.36
N LEU A 595 -0.06 4.59 10.22
CA LEU A 595 -1.46 4.26 9.89
C LEU A 595 -2.05 3.19 10.82
N GLY A 596 -1.26 2.22 11.25
CA GLY A 596 -1.65 1.23 12.26
C GLY A 596 -1.99 1.90 13.62
N ALA A 597 -1.16 2.84 14.06
CA ALA A 597 -1.42 3.64 15.27
C ALA A 597 -2.69 4.48 15.15
N ALA A 598 -2.95 5.09 13.98
CA ALA A 598 -4.18 5.83 13.73
C ALA A 598 -5.44 4.96 13.84
N GLY A 599 -5.38 3.70 13.34
CA GLY A 599 -6.44 2.70 13.50
C GLY A 599 -6.77 2.43 14.98
N LEU A 600 -5.75 2.29 15.83
CA LEU A 600 -5.91 2.15 17.28
C LEU A 600 -6.56 3.40 17.91
N GLY A 601 -6.18 4.61 17.48
CA GLY A 601 -6.81 5.84 17.91
C GLY A 601 -8.30 5.92 17.55
N MET A 602 -8.70 5.43 16.39
CA MET A 602 -10.12 5.31 15.99
C MET A 602 -10.87 4.32 16.90
N LEU A 603 -10.24 3.20 17.29
CA LEU A 603 -10.80 2.25 18.25
C LEU A 603 -11.09 2.92 19.60
N HIS A 604 -10.15 3.71 20.14
CA HIS A 604 -10.30 4.43 21.40
C HIS A 604 -11.45 5.44 21.35
N ARG A 605 -11.65 6.13 20.23
CA ARG A 605 -12.79 7.04 20.00
C ARG A 605 -14.15 6.34 19.90
N GLY A 606 -14.19 5.02 19.88
CA GLY A 606 -15.43 4.26 19.64
C GLY A 606 -15.83 4.18 18.16
N GLN A 607 -14.99 4.59 17.22
CA GLN A 607 -15.22 4.55 15.77
C GLN A 607 -14.86 3.18 15.18
N TRP A 608 -15.42 2.11 15.73
CA TRP A 608 -14.99 0.72 15.46
C TRP A 608 -15.15 0.25 14.02
N GLY A 609 -16.10 0.82 13.27
CA GLY A 609 -16.23 0.54 11.83
C GLY A 609 -15.00 1.02 11.06
N ARG A 610 -14.62 2.29 11.26
CA ARG A 610 -13.45 2.90 10.63
C ARG A 610 -12.13 2.25 11.11
N ALA A 611 -12.06 1.90 12.40
CA ALA A 611 -10.89 1.21 12.95
C ALA A 611 -10.68 -0.16 12.29
N ALA A 612 -11.74 -0.93 12.07
CA ALA A 612 -11.68 -2.23 11.39
C ALA A 612 -11.33 -2.09 9.90
N GLU A 613 -11.89 -1.09 9.23
CA GLU A 613 -11.59 -0.78 7.83
C GLU A 613 -10.12 -0.40 7.65
N GLN A 614 -9.62 0.56 8.45
CA GLN A 614 -8.22 0.99 8.44
C GLN A 614 -7.26 -0.17 8.75
N ALA A 615 -7.57 -1.01 9.74
CA ALA A 615 -6.76 -2.16 10.08
C ALA A 615 -6.76 -3.21 8.96
N GLY A 616 -7.91 -3.45 8.32
CA GLY A 616 -8.04 -4.33 7.15
C GLY A 616 -7.19 -3.86 5.98
N GLU A 617 -7.28 -2.57 5.62
CA GLU A 617 -6.46 -1.98 4.55
C GLU A 617 -4.96 -2.15 4.78
N VAL A 618 -4.48 -2.02 6.03
CA VAL A 618 -3.08 -2.25 6.35
C VAL A 618 -2.71 -3.73 6.24
N LEU A 619 -3.55 -4.65 6.72
CA LEU A 619 -3.30 -6.10 6.67
C LEU A 619 -3.32 -6.64 5.24
N ASP A 620 -4.20 -6.14 4.38
CA ASP A 620 -4.35 -6.56 2.98
C ASP A 620 -3.12 -6.21 2.13
N ARG A 621 -2.33 -5.21 2.53
CA ARG A 621 -1.04 -4.86 1.91
C ARG A 621 0.08 -5.86 2.19
N ASN A 622 -0.20 -6.93 2.95
CA ASN A 622 0.76 -7.95 3.38
C ASN A 622 2.06 -7.38 4.01
N PRO A 623 1.93 -6.49 5.02
CA PRO A 623 3.07 -5.82 5.62
C PRO A 623 3.95 -6.77 6.44
N GLN A 624 5.16 -6.31 6.77
CA GLN A 624 6.10 -7.02 7.66
C GLN A 624 5.51 -7.22 9.09
N PRO A 625 6.04 -8.15 9.89
CA PRO A 625 5.53 -8.46 11.23
C PRO A 625 5.26 -7.25 12.13
N LEU A 626 6.21 -6.31 12.19
CA LEU A 626 6.07 -5.07 12.97
C LEU A 626 4.81 -4.28 12.60
N HIS A 627 4.50 -4.19 11.32
CA HIS A 627 3.37 -3.42 10.81
C HIS A 627 2.02 -4.10 11.01
N ARG A 628 2.01 -5.44 11.13
CA ARG A 628 0.79 -6.23 11.33
C ARG A 628 0.29 -6.16 12.76
N LEU A 629 1.18 -5.93 13.74
CA LEU A 629 0.90 -6.06 15.17
C LEU A 629 -0.30 -5.19 15.61
N LEU A 630 -0.25 -3.88 15.45
CA LEU A 630 -1.32 -2.97 15.87
C LEU A 630 -2.62 -3.17 15.06
N PRO A 631 -2.61 -3.38 13.73
CA PRO A 631 -3.81 -3.74 12.98
C PRO A 631 -4.46 -5.06 13.42
N LEU A 632 -3.68 -6.09 13.75
CA LEU A 632 -4.19 -7.35 14.30
C LEU A 632 -4.87 -7.13 15.66
N VAL A 633 -4.21 -6.40 16.57
CA VAL A 633 -4.77 -6.03 17.87
C VAL A 633 -6.06 -5.22 17.71
N THR A 634 -6.06 -4.22 16.83
CA THR A 634 -7.24 -3.38 16.57
C THR A 634 -8.40 -4.21 16.02
N SER A 635 -8.16 -5.08 15.05
CA SER A 635 -9.18 -5.96 14.47
C SER A 635 -9.72 -6.95 15.49
N ALA A 636 -8.85 -7.53 16.30
CA ALA A 636 -9.23 -8.47 17.37
C ALA A 636 -10.10 -7.77 18.45
N LEU A 637 -9.70 -6.58 18.90
CA LEU A 637 -10.46 -5.80 19.89
C LEU A 637 -11.82 -5.34 19.35
N VAL A 638 -11.92 -4.93 18.09
CA VAL A 638 -13.22 -4.62 17.47
C VAL A 638 -14.15 -5.83 17.53
N ARG A 639 -13.65 -7.02 17.14
CA ARG A 639 -14.42 -8.28 17.17
C ARG A 639 -14.79 -8.66 18.60
N ALA A 640 -13.83 -8.66 19.53
CA ALA A 640 -14.06 -9.00 20.94
C ALA A 640 -15.14 -8.10 21.57
N ARG A 641 -15.03 -6.78 21.38
CA ARG A 641 -15.97 -5.78 21.91
C ARG A 641 -17.36 -5.91 21.32
N ARG A 642 -17.48 -6.37 20.05
CA ARG A 642 -18.77 -6.64 19.39
C ARG A 642 -19.34 -8.02 19.70
N GLY A 643 -18.53 -8.95 20.27
CA GLY A 643 -18.91 -10.35 20.46
C GLY A 643 -18.93 -11.14 19.15
N GLU A 644 -18.03 -10.84 18.23
CA GLU A 644 -17.84 -11.49 16.94
C GLU A 644 -16.78 -12.59 17.06
N PRO A 645 -16.85 -13.69 16.27
CA PRO A 645 -15.88 -14.78 16.33
C PRO A 645 -14.53 -14.41 15.68
N GLY A 646 -13.49 -15.26 15.91
CA GLY A 646 -12.19 -15.14 15.27
C GLY A 646 -11.25 -14.13 15.94
N VAL A 647 -11.40 -13.90 17.24
CA VAL A 647 -10.55 -13.01 18.06
C VAL A 647 -9.17 -13.63 18.28
N TRP A 648 -9.15 -14.86 18.82
CA TRP A 648 -7.91 -15.53 19.25
C TRP A 648 -6.89 -15.76 18.13
N PRO A 649 -7.27 -16.22 16.92
CA PRO A 649 -6.30 -16.36 15.83
C PRO A 649 -5.56 -15.07 15.49
N LEU A 650 -6.21 -13.89 15.59
CA LEU A 650 -5.58 -12.59 15.36
C LEU A 650 -4.60 -12.23 16.48
N LEU A 651 -5.00 -12.51 17.74
CA LEU A 651 -4.15 -12.23 18.91
C LEU A 651 -2.98 -13.22 19.02
N ASP A 652 -3.17 -14.48 18.61
CA ASP A 652 -2.10 -15.48 18.57
C ASP A 652 -1.09 -15.14 17.48
N GLU A 653 -1.54 -14.69 16.32
CA GLU A 653 -0.65 -14.17 15.27
C GLU A 653 0.12 -12.94 15.78
N ALA A 654 -0.54 -11.96 16.39
CA ALA A 654 0.12 -10.78 16.94
C ALA A 654 1.14 -11.13 18.02
N LEU A 655 0.83 -12.10 18.90
CA LEU A 655 1.73 -12.54 19.94
C LEU A 655 2.97 -13.23 19.37
N SER A 656 2.82 -14.05 18.32
CA SER A 656 3.94 -14.76 17.68
C SER A 656 5.02 -13.82 17.14
N TYR A 657 4.69 -12.54 16.92
CA TYR A 657 5.66 -11.53 16.50
C TYR A 657 6.34 -10.81 17.67
N GLY A 658 5.75 -10.78 18.87
CA GLY A 658 6.20 -9.89 19.93
C GLY A 658 6.46 -10.53 21.29
N GLU A 659 6.23 -11.84 21.48
CA GLU A 659 6.22 -12.48 22.81
C GLU A 659 7.54 -12.28 23.58
N GLU A 660 8.69 -12.34 22.91
CA GLU A 660 10.02 -12.19 23.51
C GLU A 660 10.67 -10.82 23.23
N GLU A 661 9.94 -9.88 22.60
CA GLU A 661 10.51 -8.69 21.97
C GLU A 661 10.34 -7.37 22.79
N GLY A 662 9.93 -7.48 24.04
CA GLY A 662 9.82 -6.33 24.93
C GLY A 662 8.44 -5.68 24.96
N LEU A 663 8.24 -4.78 25.94
CA LEU A 663 6.93 -4.25 26.31
C LEU A 663 6.32 -3.33 25.24
N PHE A 664 7.13 -2.63 24.46
CA PHE A 664 6.64 -1.76 23.38
C PHE A 664 5.81 -2.54 22.35
N LEU A 665 6.24 -3.74 22.01
CA LEU A 665 5.57 -4.61 21.03
C LEU A 665 4.55 -5.54 21.69
N ALA A 666 4.94 -6.24 22.77
CA ALA A 666 4.11 -7.24 23.43
C ALA A 666 3.02 -6.64 24.34
N GLY A 667 3.24 -5.46 24.93
CA GLY A 667 2.33 -4.85 25.91
C GLY A 667 0.91 -4.65 25.38
N PRO A 668 0.70 -4.05 24.19
CA PRO A 668 -0.63 -3.91 23.61
C PRO A 668 -1.32 -5.26 23.34
N VAL A 669 -0.54 -6.31 22.98
CA VAL A 669 -1.08 -7.64 22.71
C VAL A 669 -1.54 -8.31 23.99
N TRP A 670 -0.73 -8.29 25.06
CA TRP A 670 -1.10 -8.84 26.35
C TRP A 670 -2.34 -8.16 26.93
N ALA A 671 -2.42 -6.83 26.84
CA ALA A 671 -3.60 -6.08 27.28
C ALA A 671 -4.86 -6.47 26.48
N ALA A 672 -4.74 -6.67 25.14
CA ALA A 672 -5.84 -7.06 24.29
C ALA A 672 -6.30 -8.51 24.56
N ARG A 673 -5.37 -9.44 24.82
CA ARG A 673 -5.68 -10.83 25.21
C ARG A 673 -6.43 -10.88 26.55
N ALA A 674 -5.97 -10.09 27.52
CA ALA A 674 -6.64 -9.98 28.82
C ALA A 674 -8.05 -9.39 28.66
N GLU A 675 -8.23 -8.35 27.82
CA GLU A 675 -9.57 -7.81 27.51
C GLU A 675 -10.47 -8.84 26.84
N ALA A 676 -9.97 -9.55 25.82
CA ALA A 676 -10.73 -10.58 25.11
C ALA A 676 -11.21 -11.70 26.06
N ALA A 677 -10.31 -12.23 26.89
CA ALA A 677 -10.64 -13.23 27.90
C ALA A 677 -11.70 -12.74 28.88
N TRP A 678 -11.56 -11.47 29.37
CA TRP A 678 -12.56 -10.88 30.25
C TRP A 678 -13.92 -10.73 29.56
N LEU A 679 -13.96 -10.29 28.30
CA LEU A 679 -15.22 -10.15 27.53
C LEU A 679 -15.92 -11.50 27.31
N GLU A 680 -15.18 -12.59 27.18
CA GLU A 680 -15.72 -13.96 27.07
C GLU A 680 -16.16 -14.55 28.43
N GLY A 681 -15.93 -13.85 29.54
CA GLY A 681 -16.27 -14.31 30.89
C GLY A 681 -15.22 -15.22 31.54
N ASN A 682 -14.03 -15.36 30.92
CA ASN A 682 -12.92 -16.14 31.46
C ASN A 682 -11.98 -15.27 32.30
N ASP A 683 -12.42 -14.93 33.51
CA ASP A 683 -11.66 -14.05 34.40
C ASP A 683 -10.30 -14.64 34.81
N SER A 684 -10.18 -15.97 34.92
CA SER A 684 -8.89 -16.62 35.26
C SER A 684 -7.86 -16.44 34.14
N LEU A 685 -8.29 -16.56 32.89
CA LEU A 685 -7.41 -16.33 31.72
C LEU A 685 -7.06 -14.84 31.60
N ALA A 686 -8.02 -13.95 31.85
CA ALA A 686 -7.77 -12.50 31.80
C ALA A 686 -6.69 -12.06 32.80
N VAL A 687 -6.72 -12.63 34.03
CA VAL A 687 -5.67 -12.40 35.03
C VAL A 687 -4.32 -12.97 34.55
N ALA A 688 -4.31 -14.21 34.03
CA ALA A 688 -3.09 -14.88 33.59
C ALA A 688 -2.40 -14.12 32.44
N GLU A 689 -3.17 -13.67 31.43
CA GLU A 689 -2.65 -12.90 30.30
C GLU A 689 -2.09 -11.53 30.75
N ALA A 690 -2.82 -10.81 31.62
CA ALA A 690 -2.34 -9.55 32.18
C ALA A 690 -1.09 -9.71 33.03
N GLU A 691 -1.03 -10.72 33.90
CA GLU A 691 0.14 -11.00 34.74
C GLU A 691 1.35 -11.47 33.93
N HIS A 692 1.13 -12.15 32.80
CA HIS A 692 2.21 -12.54 31.89
C HIS A 692 2.90 -11.29 31.35
N GLY A 693 2.14 -10.34 30.79
CA GLY A 693 2.71 -9.08 30.30
C GLY A 693 3.38 -8.25 31.40
N LEU A 694 2.86 -8.29 32.64
CA LEU A 694 3.45 -7.58 33.78
C LEU A 694 4.80 -8.14 34.24
N LYS A 695 5.20 -9.36 33.86
CA LYS A 695 6.54 -9.90 34.19
C LYS A 695 7.66 -9.15 33.46
N ALA A 696 7.40 -8.57 32.30
CA ALA A 696 8.36 -7.81 31.52
C ALA A 696 8.49 -6.35 31.96
N VAL A 697 7.71 -5.90 32.97
CA VAL A 697 7.68 -4.51 33.43
C VAL A 697 8.91 -4.16 34.25
N THR A 698 9.58 -3.07 33.88
CA THR A 698 10.70 -2.43 34.60
C THR A 698 10.25 -1.10 35.22
N MET A 699 11.16 -0.42 35.92
CA MET A 699 10.89 0.92 36.48
C MET A 699 10.69 2.00 35.42
N ASP A 700 11.28 1.79 34.24
CA ASP A 700 11.23 2.71 33.10
C ASP A 700 10.11 2.37 32.10
N SER A 701 9.36 1.28 32.33
CA SER A 701 8.27 0.87 31.45
C SER A 701 7.17 1.94 31.36
N ASP A 702 6.60 2.09 30.18
CA ASP A 702 5.53 3.04 29.88
C ASP A 702 4.34 2.85 30.82
N PRO A 703 3.98 3.85 31.67
CA PRO A 703 2.95 3.74 32.67
C PRO A 703 1.53 3.56 32.09
N TRP A 704 1.30 3.88 30.81
CA TRP A 704 0.03 3.66 30.13
C TRP A 704 -0.14 2.19 29.75
N LEU A 705 0.86 1.56 29.17
CA LEU A 705 0.83 0.13 28.83
C LEU A 705 0.70 -0.72 30.10
N VAL A 706 1.48 -0.39 31.12
CA VAL A 706 1.39 -1.03 32.44
C VAL A 706 -0.02 -0.87 33.02
N GLY A 707 -0.59 0.35 33.00
CA GLY A 707 -1.91 0.65 33.50
C GLY A 707 -3.03 -0.16 32.81
N GLY A 708 -2.92 -0.35 31.51
CA GLY A 708 -3.88 -1.18 30.75
C GLY A 708 -3.93 -2.63 31.23
N MET A 709 -2.76 -3.26 31.44
CA MET A 709 -2.68 -4.63 31.97
C MET A 709 -3.18 -4.72 33.42
N LEU A 710 -2.81 -3.76 34.29
CA LEU A 710 -3.28 -3.70 35.69
C LEU A 710 -4.80 -3.57 35.78
N ARG A 711 -5.43 -2.77 34.87
CA ARG A 711 -6.89 -2.63 34.81
C ARG A 711 -7.55 -3.99 34.57
N TRP A 712 -7.07 -4.77 33.55
CA TRP A 712 -7.69 -6.04 33.20
C TRP A 712 -7.52 -7.07 34.31
N SER A 713 -6.33 -7.18 34.92
CA SER A 713 -6.12 -8.01 36.07
C SER A 713 -7.11 -7.65 37.21
N ARG A 714 -7.27 -6.36 37.51
CA ARG A 714 -8.19 -5.89 38.54
C ARG A 714 -9.66 -6.14 38.24
N LEU A 715 -10.12 -5.89 37.01
CA LEU A 715 -11.50 -6.13 36.59
C LEU A 715 -11.88 -7.61 36.64
N ALA A 716 -10.92 -8.50 36.43
CA ALA A 716 -11.06 -9.95 36.48
C ALA A 716 -10.88 -10.53 37.90
N GLY A 717 -10.66 -9.69 38.92
CA GLY A 717 -10.54 -10.09 40.33
C GLY A 717 -9.13 -10.39 40.82
N GLY A 718 -8.11 -10.10 40.01
CA GLY A 718 -6.70 -10.17 40.39
C GLY A 718 -6.34 -9.08 41.39
N MET A 719 -5.22 -9.28 42.09
CA MET A 719 -4.66 -8.31 43.07
C MET A 719 -3.29 -7.84 42.56
N PRO A 720 -3.27 -6.89 41.60
CA PRO A 720 -2.01 -6.41 41.06
C PRO A 720 -1.16 -5.73 42.16
N SER A 721 0.16 -5.98 42.10
CA SER A 721 1.12 -5.29 42.96
C SER A 721 1.14 -3.79 42.64
N GLN A 722 1.56 -2.95 43.60
CA GLN A 722 1.71 -1.52 43.38
C GLN A 722 2.80 -1.26 42.34
N THR A 723 2.44 -0.97 41.11
CA THR A 723 3.29 -0.56 40.00
C THR A 723 2.88 0.81 39.53
N ARG A 724 3.80 1.54 38.94
CA ARG A 724 3.54 2.88 38.37
C ARG A 724 2.56 2.75 37.19
N ALA A 725 1.44 3.48 37.24
CA ALA A 725 0.45 3.53 36.17
C ALA A 725 0.12 4.98 35.84
N ALA A 726 -0.33 5.24 34.61
CA ALA A 726 -0.80 6.54 34.16
C ALA A 726 -2.03 6.99 34.97
N ALA A 727 -2.23 8.31 35.05
CA ALA A 727 -3.21 8.94 35.94
C ALA A 727 -4.62 8.31 35.89
N PRO A 728 -5.28 8.05 34.75
CA PRO A 728 -6.61 7.46 34.76
C PRO A 728 -6.62 6.06 35.38
N TYR A 729 -5.64 5.21 35.05
CA TYR A 729 -5.51 3.87 35.62
C TYR A 729 -5.15 3.90 37.10
N ALA A 730 -4.27 4.81 37.52
CA ALA A 730 -3.91 4.98 38.94
C ALA A 730 -5.13 5.38 39.78
N LEU A 731 -5.98 6.26 39.27
CA LEU A 731 -7.23 6.64 39.90
C LEU A 731 -8.21 5.46 40.01
N GLU A 732 -8.33 4.64 38.96
CA GLU A 732 -9.15 3.41 38.98
C GLU A 732 -8.67 2.42 40.05
N LEU A 733 -7.38 2.16 40.07
CA LEU A 733 -6.76 1.25 41.05
C LEU A 733 -6.93 1.74 42.48
N ALA A 734 -6.93 3.07 42.71
CA ALA A 734 -7.19 3.70 43.99
C ALA A 734 -8.69 3.78 44.38
N GLY A 735 -9.60 3.27 43.50
CA GLY A 735 -11.04 3.33 43.71
C GLY A 735 -11.65 4.74 43.52
N ARG A 736 -10.90 5.69 42.97
CA ARG A 736 -11.35 7.06 42.67
C ARG A 736 -12.04 7.12 41.30
N TRP A 737 -13.00 6.21 41.08
CA TRP A 737 -13.65 6.02 39.78
C TRP A 737 -14.32 7.29 39.21
N PRO A 738 -14.92 8.24 40.03
CA PRO A 738 -15.56 9.42 39.43
C PRO A 738 -14.56 10.36 38.76
N GLU A 739 -13.34 10.43 39.30
CA GLU A 739 -12.27 11.25 38.76
C GLU A 739 -11.66 10.58 37.53
N ALA A 740 -11.46 9.27 37.59
CA ALA A 740 -10.96 8.49 36.43
C ALA A 740 -11.93 8.58 35.25
N VAL A 741 -13.25 8.48 35.45
CA VAL A 741 -14.26 8.65 34.40
C VAL A 741 -14.11 10.01 33.73
N ARG A 742 -13.95 11.10 34.47
CA ARG A 742 -13.78 12.45 33.91
C ARG A 742 -12.52 12.53 33.05
N VAL A 743 -11.41 11.96 33.49
CA VAL A 743 -10.17 11.95 32.72
C VAL A 743 -10.38 11.21 31.40
N TRP A 744 -11.05 10.04 31.40
CA TRP A 744 -11.35 9.29 30.17
C TRP A 744 -12.31 10.03 29.23
N GLU A 745 -13.29 10.76 29.77
CA GLU A 745 -14.19 11.61 28.98
C GLU A 745 -13.43 12.78 28.35
N GLU A 746 -12.51 13.43 29.08
CA GLU A 746 -11.64 14.50 28.59
C GLU A 746 -10.70 14.00 27.49
N LEU A 747 -10.20 12.76 27.58
CA LEU A 747 -9.39 12.10 26.55
C LEU A 747 -10.21 11.64 25.32
N GLY A 748 -11.55 11.69 25.39
CA GLY A 748 -12.41 11.26 24.29
C GLY A 748 -12.51 9.74 24.12
N CYS A 749 -12.34 8.97 25.22
CA CYS A 749 -12.33 7.51 25.25
C CYS A 749 -13.60 6.95 25.91
N PRO A 750 -14.75 6.91 25.21
CA PRO A 750 -16.05 6.57 25.81
C PRO A 750 -16.13 5.13 26.31
N TYR A 751 -15.45 4.20 25.68
CA TYR A 751 -15.41 2.81 26.12
C TYR A 751 -14.66 2.66 27.45
N ASP A 752 -13.52 3.32 27.60
CA ASP A 752 -12.68 3.29 28.79
C ASP A 752 -13.39 4.01 29.98
N ALA A 753 -14.06 5.13 29.71
CA ALA A 753 -14.90 5.80 30.70
C ALA A 753 -16.03 4.89 31.22
N ALA A 754 -16.66 4.12 30.32
CA ALA A 754 -17.71 3.17 30.72
C ALA A 754 -17.14 1.96 31.50
N LEU A 755 -15.96 1.43 31.12
CA LEU A 755 -15.26 0.37 31.89
C LEU A 755 -14.97 0.84 33.33
N THR A 756 -14.43 2.06 33.49
CA THR A 756 -14.17 2.67 34.79
C THR A 756 -15.43 2.80 35.61
N GLY A 757 -16.57 3.15 35.00
CA GLY A 757 -17.89 3.25 35.62
C GLY A 757 -18.41 1.94 36.23
N LEU A 758 -17.85 0.78 35.86
CA LEU A 758 -18.18 -0.53 36.46
C LEU A 758 -17.73 -0.64 37.92
N GLY A 759 -16.73 0.12 38.34
CA GLY A 759 -16.28 0.22 39.72
C GLY A 759 -17.10 1.14 40.59
N GLY A 760 -18.12 1.80 40.01
CA GLY A 760 -18.92 2.81 40.66
C GLY A 760 -20.24 2.29 41.26
N ASP A 761 -21.13 3.24 41.62
CA ASP A 761 -22.46 2.97 42.13
C ASP A 761 -23.43 2.49 41.01
N VAL A 762 -24.67 2.09 41.41
CA VAL A 762 -25.69 1.63 40.45
C VAL A 762 -25.99 2.67 39.35
N PRO A 763 -26.10 3.99 39.63
CA PRO A 763 -26.20 5.03 38.62
C PRO A 763 -25.02 5.03 37.61
N ALA A 764 -23.78 4.88 38.07
CA ALA A 764 -22.59 4.81 37.21
C ALA A 764 -22.62 3.58 36.31
N MET A 765 -22.91 2.39 36.87
CA MET A 765 -23.08 1.17 36.10
C MET A 765 -24.20 1.26 35.05
N ARG A 766 -25.28 1.98 35.32
CA ARG A 766 -26.35 2.22 34.33
C ARG A 766 -25.86 3.09 33.17
N ARG A 767 -25.13 4.19 33.46
CA ARG A 767 -24.51 5.01 32.40
C ARG A 767 -23.53 4.18 31.55
N ALA A 768 -22.69 3.39 32.21
CA ALA A 768 -21.78 2.47 31.53
C ALA A 768 -22.52 1.50 30.57
N LEU A 769 -23.63 0.90 31.05
CA LEU A 769 -24.47 0.03 30.23
C LEU A 769 -25.05 0.75 28.99
N GLU A 770 -25.49 1.99 29.16
CA GLU A 770 -26.00 2.80 28.04
C GLU A 770 -24.90 3.11 27.04
N THR A 771 -23.69 3.47 27.48
CA THR A 771 -22.53 3.72 26.62
C THR A 771 -22.10 2.46 25.88
N PHE A 772 -21.99 1.30 26.52
CA PHE A 772 -21.66 0.04 25.86
C PHE A 772 -22.70 -0.34 24.80
N ARG A 773 -23.97 -0.13 25.06
CA ARG A 773 -25.03 -0.37 24.09
C ARG A 773 -24.94 0.57 22.89
N SER A 774 -24.61 1.84 23.11
CA SER A 774 -24.46 2.82 22.05
C SER A 774 -23.28 2.51 21.13
N LEU A 775 -22.18 2.01 21.70
CA LEU A 775 -21.00 1.57 20.96
C LEU A 775 -21.15 0.20 20.31
N GLY A 776 -22.21 -0.58 20.67
CA GLY A 776 -22.37 -1.95 20.20
C GLY A 776 -21.52 -2.98 20.96
N ALA A 777 -21.01 -2.62 22.15
CA ALA A 777 -20.17 -3.47 23.01
C ALA A 777 -21.02 -4.51 23.75
N ARG A 778 -21.50 -5.53 23.04
CA ARG A 778 -22.45 -6.53 23.58
C ARG A 778 -21.89 -7.26 24.80
N PRO A 779 -20.70 -7.89 24.77
CA PRO A 779 -20.19 -8.65 25.91
C PRO A 779 -20.01 -7.77 27.16
N ALA A 780 -19.47 -6.56 27.01
CA ALA A 780 -19.32 -5.63 28.12
C ALA A 780 -20.66 -5.17 28.69
N ALA A 781 -21.66 -4.95 27.84
CA ALA A 781 -23.02 -4.64 28.26
C ALA A 781 -23.66 -5.80 29.05
N ASP A 782 -23.46 -7.05 28.62
CA ASP A 782 -23.98 -8.26 29.29
C ASP A 782 -23.33 -8.42 30.68
N ARG A 783 -22.00 -8.30 30.78
CA ARG A 783 -21.29 -8.32 32.08
C ARG A 783 -21.71 -7.17 33.01
N THR A 784 -21.94 -5.99 32.43
CA THR A 784 -22.49 -4.84 33.23
C THR A 784 -23.87 -5.16 33.76
N TRP A 785 -24.71 -5.79 32.95
CA TRP A 785 -26.05 -6.18 33.40
C TRP A 785 -26.02 -7.25 34.50
N GLU A 786 -25.11 -8.21 34.44
CA GLU A 786 -24.91 -9.21 35.49
C GLU A 786 -24.52 -8.53 36.81
N ARG A 787 -23.59 -7.56 36.78
CA ARG A 787 -23.22 -6.78 37.99
C ARG A 787 -24.39 -5.96 38.55
N LEU A 788 -25.20 -5.35 37.66
CA LEU A 788 -26.40 -4.63 38.08
C LEU A 788 -27.44 -5.56 38.74
N ARG A 789 -27.59 -6.77 38.22
CA ARG A 789 -28.46 -7.82 38.79
C ARG A 789 -27.96 -8.25 40.18
N ALA A 790 -26.64 -8.46 40.30
CA ALA A 790 -26.04 -8.78 41.61
C ALA A 790 -26.23 -7.65 42.65
N ALA A 791 -26.25 -6.37 42.20
CA ALA A 791 -26.56 -5.21 42.99
C ALA A 791 -28.08 -5.00 43.26
N GLY A 792 -28.94 -5.99 42.92
CA GLY A 792 -30.38 -5.95 43.24
C GLY A 792 -31.28 -5.26 42.20
N VAL A 793 -30.76 -4.88 41.03
CA VAL A 793 -31.55 -4.25 39.98
C VAL A 793 -32.39 -5.30 39.23
N ARG A 794 -33.72 -5.28 39.41
CA ARG A 794 -34.66 -6.29 38.89
C ARG A 794 -35.24 -5.97 37.49
N ARG A 795 -35.09 -4.76 36.97
CA ARG A 795 -35.61 -4.34 35.66
C ARG A 795 -34.49 -3.75 34.80
N THR A 796 -34.37 -4.23 33.60
CA THR A 796 -33.51 -3.59 32.57
C THR A 796 -34.02 -2.20 32.27
N PRO A 797 -33.20 -1.16 32.31
CA PRO A 797 -33.54 0.08 31.64
C PRO A 797 -33.88 -0.27 30.17
N HIS A 798 -35.08 0.12 29.72
CA HIS A 798 -35.45 -0.04 28.32
C HIS A 798 -34.58 0.91 27.52
N GLY A 799 -33.39 0.42 27.09
CA GLY A 799 -32.53 1.13 26.17
C GLY A 799 -33.29 1.37 24.86
N ARG A 800 -33.00 2.47 24.18
CA ARG A 800 -33.49 2.74 22.83
C ARG A 800 -33.11 1.56 21.95
N ARG A 801 -34.02 1.07 21.12
CA ARG A 801 -33.76 -0.06 20.18
C ARG A 801 -32.60 0.29 19.23
N ALA A 802 -31.81 -0.71 18.82
CA ALA A 802 -30.66 -0.54 17.90
C ALA A 802 -31.04 0.23 16.63
N SER A 803 -32.26 0.05 16.12
CA SER A 803 -32.80 0.80 14.95
C SER A 803 -32.99 2.31 15.21
N THR A 804 -32.99 2.75 16.49
CA THR A 804 -33.10 4.16 16.86
C THR A 804 -31.73 4.83 16.96
N TRP A 805 -30.68 4.05 17.24
CA TRP A 805 -29.30 4.52 17.28
C TRP A 805 -28.64 4.63 15.89
N ALA A 806 -29.07 3.81 14.93
CA ALA A 806 -28.64 3.90 13.54
C ALA A 806 -29.16 5.16 12.80
N ASN A 807 -29.94 6.00 13.49
CA ASN A 807 -30.51 7.22 12.94
C ASN A 807 -29.85 8.44 13.59
N PRO A 808 -29.16 9.32 12.84
CA PRO A 808 -28.46 10.50 13.40
C PRO A 808 -29.36 11.43 14.20
N TYR A 809 -30.68 11.38 13.96
CA TYR A 809 -31.67 12.22 14.65
C TYR A 809 -32.35 11.53 15.85
N GLY A 810 -31.99 10.29 16.18
CA GLY A 810 -32.55 9.54 17.32
C GLY A 810 -34.06 9.26 17.22
N LEU A 811 -34.65 9.28 16.03
CA LEU A 811 -36.05 8.99 15.79
C LEU A 811 -36.32 7.48 15.83
N THR A 812 -37.37 7.04 16.51
CA THR A 812 -37.86 5.66 16.43
C THR A 812 -38.45 5.40 15.02
N LYS A 813 -38.61 4.11 14.64
CA LYS A 813 -39.27 3.75 13.37
C LYS A 813 -40.62 4.47 13.19
N ARG A 814 -41.40 4.57 14.25
CA ARG A 814 -42.72 5.21 14.24
C ARG A 814 -42.64 6.73 14.11
N GLU A 815 -41.66 7.35 14.79
CA GLU A 815 -41.39 8.78 14.67
C GLU A 815 -40.88 9.16 13.27
N ARG A 816 -40.09 8.29 12.62
CA ARG A 816 -39.64 8.48 11.24
C ARG A 816 -40.80 8.39 10.24
N GLU A 817 -41.74 7.45 10.45
CA GLU A 817 -42.98 7.39 9.68
C GLU A 817 -43.81 8.68 9.81
N VAL A 818 -43.93 9.20 11.03
CA VAL A 818 -44.60 10.47 11.30
C VAL A 818 -43.89 11.64 10.66
N GLN A 819 -42.55 11.70 10.74
CA GLN A 819 -41.75 12.77 10.12
C GLN A 819 -41.93 12.80 8.59
N ARG A 820 -41.93 11.64 7.91
CA ARG A 820 -42.22 11.54 6.48
C ARG A 820 -43.60 12.10 6.14
N LEU A 821 -44.61 11.78 6.94
CA LEU A 821 -45.97 12.32 6.76
C LEU A 821 -46.08 13.83 7.08
N LEU A 822 -45.17 14.36 7.90
CA LEU A 822 -45.03 15.81 8.11
C LEU A 822 -44.44 16.48 6.86
N CYS A 823 -43.48 15.86 6.18
CA CYS A 823 -42.93 16.32 4.90
C CYS A 823 -44.01 16.34 3.81
N GLU A 824 -44.96 15.40 3.85
CA GLU A 824 -46.13 15.38 2.95
C GLU A 824 -47.19 16.44 3.32
N GLY A 825 -46.99 17.23 4.37
CA GLY A 825 -47.88 18.29 4.82
C GLY A 825 -49.15 17.82 5.55
N LEU A 826 -49.27 16.54 5.96
CA LEU A 826 -50.47 15.98 6.58
C LEU A 826 -50.72 16.53 7.98
N THR A 827 -51.96 16.81 8.29
CA THR A 827 -52.41 17.20 9.65
C THR A 827 -52.40 16.01 10.60
N ASN A 828 -52.36 16.27 11.94
CA ASN A 828 -52.40 15.20 12.95
C ASN A 828 -53.60 14.24 12.77
N ARG A 829 -54.71 14.70 12.27
CA ARG A 829 -55.89 13.89 11.98
C ARG A 829 -55.67 12.97 10.79
N GLN A 830 -55.05 13.46 9.73
CA GLN A 830 -54.68 12.69 8.56
C GLN A 830 -53.57 11.68 8.87
N ILE A 831 -52.52 12.08 9.63
CA ILE A 831 -51.47 11.20 10.15
C ILE A 831 -52.11 10.07 10.98
N ALA A 832 -53.04 10.40 11.87
CA ALA A 832 -53.73 9.42 12.69
C ALA A 832 -54.49 8.38 11.83
N THR A 833 -55.18 8.81 10.80
CA THR A 833 -55.92 7.94 9.85
C THR A 833 -54.96 7.06 9.07
N ARG A 834 -53.84 7.65 8.54
CA ARG A 834 -52.87 6.93 7.73
C ARG A 834 -52.09 5.86 8.51
N LEU A 835 -51.87 6.12 9.82
CA LEU A 835 -51.10 5.24 10.69
C LEU A 835 -51.97 4.35 11.59
N TYR A 836 -53.31 4.42 11.45
CA TYR A 836 -54.31 3.68 12.26
C TYR A 836 -54.12 3.90 13.75
N ILE A 837 -53.92 5.19 14.18
CA ILE A 837 -53.78 5.60 15.59
C ILE A 837 -54.77 6.73 15.93
N THR A 838 -54.90 7.09 17.21
CA THR A 838 -55.75 8.22 17.58
C THR A 838 -55.10 9.57 17.27
N PRO A 839 -55.87 10.64 16.95
CA PRO A 839 -55.29 11.99 16.78
C PRO A 839 -54.47 12.49 17.95
N LYS A 840 -54.76 12.07 19.17
CA LYS A 840 -54.01 12.36 20.39
C LYS A 840 -52.63 11.67 20.40
N THR A 841 -52.59 10.42 19.95
CA THR A 841 -51.37 9.66 19.79
C THR A 841 -50.48 10.24 18.66
N ALA A 842 -51.09 10.67 17.56
CA ALA A 842 -50.38 11.34 16.48
C ALA A 842 -49.75 12.66 16.93
N ALA A 843 -50.49 13.47 17.70
CA ALA A 843 -49.97 14.71 18.28
C ALA A 843 -48.77 14.45 19.23
N HIS A 844 -48.82 13.38 20.02
CA HIS A 844 -47.72 12.99 20.92
C HIS A 844 -46.46 12.59 20.12
N HIS A 845 -46.58 11.80 19.03
CA HIS A 845 -45.46 11.48 18.16
C HIS A 845 -44.91 12.71 17.45
N VAL A 846 -45.74 13.63 16.96
CA VAL A 846 -45.33 14.91 16.37
C VAL A 846 -44.51 15.72 17.38
N ALA A 847 -44.97 15.87 18.60
CA ALA A 847 -44.25 16.58 19.66
C ALA A 847 -42.87 15.92 19.97
N ALA A 848 -42.83 14.59 19.99
CA ALA A 848 -41.58 13.84 20.16
C ALA A 848 -40.60 14.04 19.00
N VAL A 849 -41.11 14.10 17.75
CA VAL A 849 -40.30 14.41 16.56
C VAL A 849 -39.69 15.80 16.63
N LEU A 850 -40.53 16.83 16.97
CA LEU A 850 -40.08 18.22 17.10
C LEU A 850 -38.96 18.34 18.14
N ALA A 851 -39.20 17.74 19.34
CA ALA A 851 -38.22 17.76 20.42
C ALA A 851 -36.88 17.09 20.07
N LYS A 852 -36.91 15.97 19.29
CA LYS A 852 -35.72 15.23 18.90
C LYS A 852 -34.94 15.87 17.73
N LEU A 853 -35.63 16.59 16.85
CA LEU A 853 -35.04 17.40 15.80
C LEU A 853 -34.55 18.76 16.29
N GLY A 854 -34.90 19.17 17.55
CA GLY A 854 -34.54 20.48 18.10
C GLY A 854 -35.24 21.64 17.39
N VAL A 855 -36.43 21.41 16.81
CA VAL A 855 -37.20 22.42 16.11
C VAL A 855 -38.51 22.76 16.83
N HIS A 856 -38.99 23.97 16.63
CA HIS A 856 -40.18 24.47 17.36
C HIS A 856 -41.49 24.38 16.60
N THR A 857 -41.42 24.28 15.27
CA THR A 857 -42.59 24.26 14.41
C THR A 857 -42.64 23.00 13.55
N ARG A 858 -43.90 22.60 13.19
CA ARG A 858 -44.08 21.46 12.28
C ARG A 858 -43.54 21.71 10.86
N GLN A 859 -43.45 22.98 10.42
CA GLN A 859 -42.90 23.37 9.15
C GLN A 859 -41.39 23.14 9.10
N GLU A 860 -40.72 23.46 10.19
CA GLU A 860 -39.25 23.17 10.36
C GLU A 860 -38.96 21.66 10.38
N ALA A 861 -39.87 20.84 10.93
CA ALA A 861 -39.75 19.39 10.95
C ALA A 861 -40.13 18.72 9.59
N ALA A 862 -40.73 19.46 8.67
CA ALA A 862 -41.16 18.99 7.35
C ALA A 862 -40.06 19.06 6.28
N VAL A 863 -38.78 18.96 6.66
CA VAL A 863 -37.65 18.88 5.75
C VAL A 863 -37.26 17.40 5.57
N PRO A 864 -37.06 16.90 4.33
CA PRO A 864 -36.55 15.55 4.14
C PRO A 864 -35.23 15.34 4.88
N LEU A 865 -35.19 14.28 5.67
CA LEU A 865 -33.95 13.87 6.37
C LEU A 865 -33.19 12.98 5.41
N ASP A 866 -31.97 13.35 4.98
CA ASP A 866 -31.10 12.54 4.14
C ASP A 866 -30.79 11.23 4.87
N ASP A 867 -31.06 10.11 4.23
CA ASP A 867 -30.80 8.77 4.75
C ASP A 867 -29.28 8.39 4.71
N GLU A 868 -28.43 9.25 4.13
CA GLU A 868 -26.94 9.12 4.18
C GLU A 868 -26.29 10.43 4.65
N PRO A 869 -25.36 10.37 5.60
CA PRO A 869 -24.57 11.55 5.96
C PRO A 869 -23.54 11.83 4.85
N SER A 870 -23.80 12.81 4.01
CA SER A 870 -22.79 13.40 3.14
C SER A 870 -21.80 14.17 3.98
N TRP A 871 -20.64 13.58 4.29
CA TRP A 871 -19.53 14.27 4.89
C TRP A 871 -18.87 15.19 3.87
N GLN A 872 -19.30 16.44 3.83
CA GLN A 872 -18.48 17.50 3.29
C GLN A 872 -17.32 17.72 4.23
N VAL A 873 -16.13 17.28 3.82
CA VAL A 873 -14.87 17.76 4.38
C VAL A 873 -14.72 19.19 3.90
N GLY A 874 -14.95 20.14 4.77
CA GLY A 874 -14.57 21.52 4.56
C GLY A 874 -13.05 21.65 4.48
N THR A 875 -12.62 22.27 3.41
CA THR A 875 -11.33 22.85 2.98
C THR A 875 -10.13 22.67 3.89
#